data_0cf75a5f773ccdf34a1a0232999e1057
#
_entry.id   0cf75a5f773ccdf34a1a0232999e1057
#
_cell.length_a   1.000
_cell.length_b   1.000
_cell.length_c   1.000
_cell.angle_alpha   90.00
_cell.angle_beta   90.00
_cell.angle_gamma   90.00
#
_symmetry.space_group_name_H-M   'P 1'
#
loop_
_entity.id
_entity.type
_entity.pdbx_description
1 polymer ?
#
loop_
_entity_poly.entity_id
_entity_poly.type
_entity_poly.pdbx_seq_one_letter_code
_entity_poly.pdbx_strand_id
1 'polypeptide(L)'
;MSTDIIIDVNNAWIGKEAVIGITLNSAATGTANIMVGGKTYTVNLTDGKATLKVSDLPAGENTVKVDYDGDGKFKSSTNSTTFKVFDGIVTNETFFDYFINGTLADYVPEGATLDFRGKFYSHDDVKFDLVINKPINMISTTGDAFIDLNTTAGSLLGENPGSCFTINNGGSGSNVSGIIFHNTQVWIYDAHNVVLNNISVIVENKRVGSGVGTTAIRHGSTNVTLKNSYIYTSNNGGSSSIVLTHVQNCTVENNTIVGEGNVGNLLYLNTFNDAGCDLSNDYNKIINNKITGPSPAAAICYGIGINGNNNLIAGNVINYAGNGIVPAWGATPNNNTYCDNVLIGGASMSVAASSIAYNNTVSGTLTIGSGSVAYNNTAKAISVSSNSVVSNSSATAALTVQAGAKVANVTAASLSVSGKNAVIENVSISGVGTIKSSATNTTLINSTFGGMLTVQSAKNTIKYNNIVLATGDAAILATGGDNVITNNYLIAGDKLGDNAVNSTVETNIVKDNLPGGIVNVTITAKDVFEGSDVIIDVTVDSLSNLTEKFMLKINNKEYVLSFTDSKANVTISDLTAGKYDIAVTYGDETYTLINATSDVSVYGNVVTNETFFIYFDEDGLLREEVPFDELVFKGEFSDIVNLISITTPLKITSDNAVLRNIAFAVLSDNVVLNGLTLISNVSCADNGGALILVAGNNVNVSNMNISYIIKESVDAVAINANGVSNLNVVNSNIFFESCPKDDTLTACAINIDGVSNSFINGNNITAVLPYLFASNYDMKYFMMGVNTVNPIRMRECNNVTFSKNNVNTTANDGSASFPTLQCMFIVGSNDCVIDGNNFSMIDTLIPAGTSNYLYGINIGYNKNLMISNNDFKMSTAGGKDAAGTAYAIQGVECEVSMIGNNITSISNGPNLGIYFASMTGGTSELYIANNLINVTGLASASGSWALVSGIEVQNGNAKIYNNTVYTLSLIHISEPTRR
;
A
#
# COMPACT_ATOMS: atom_id res chain seq x y z
N MET A 1 35.19 3.12 64.63
CA MET A 1 33.84 3.73 64.44
C MET A 1 33.12 2.93 63.37
N SER A 2 31.78 2.83 63.41
CA SER A 2 31.01 2.32 62.27
C SER A 2 30.88 3.42 61.21
N THR A 3 30.80 3.05 59.95
CA THR A 3 30.42 3.94 58.86
C THR A 3 29.34 3.26 58.04
N ASP A 4 28.32 4.01 57.69
CA ASP A 4 27.25 3.51 56.82
C ASP A 4 27.67 3.77 55.39
N ILE A 5 27.34 2.86 54.48
CA ILE A 5 27.53 3.02 53.06
C ILE A 5 26.20 3.48 52.47
N ILE A 6 26.19 4.64 51.83
CA ILE A 6 25.11 5.11 50.97
C ILE A 6 25.49 4.76 49.55
N ILE A 7 24.60 4.05 48.86
CA ILE A 7 24.74 3.70 47.45
C ILE A 7 23.72 4.52 46.67
N ASP A 8 24.21 5.31 45.74
CA ASP A 8 23.42 6.12 44.80
C ASP A 8 23.60 5.56 43.40
N VAL A 9 22.54 5.03 42.81
CA VAL A 9 22.54 4.50 41.47
C VAL A 9 21.18 4.73 40.85
N ASN A 10 21.20 5.27 39.65
CA ASN A 10 19.98 5.48 38.84
C ASN A 10 19.76 4.30 37.90
N ASN A 11 18.51 4.10 37.52
CA ASN A 11 18.16 3.21 36.43
C ASN A 11 18.91 3.56 35.15
N ALA A 12 19.25 2.57 34.36
CA ALA A 12 20.04 2.74 33.14
C ALA A 12 19.35 2.12 31.94
N TRP A 13 19.85 2.48 30.78
CA TRP A 13 19.43 1.89 29.50
C TRP A 13 20.46 0.83 29.08
N ILE A 14 19.98 -0.26 28.45
CA ILE A 14 20.87 -1.33 27.96
C ILE A 14 21.96 -0.76 27.01
N GLY A 15 23.20 -1.21 27.22
CA GLY A 15 24.35 -0.70 26.48
C GLY A 15 24.82 0.71 26.84
N LYS A 16 24.20 1.36 27.85
CA LYS A 16 24.66 2.62 28.42
C LYS A 16 25.36 2.39 29.75
N GLU A 17 26.25 3.33 30.15
CA GLU A 17 26.91 3.27 31.45
C GLU A 17 25.92 3.51 32.59
N ALA A 18 25.86 2.59 33.55
CA ALA A 18 25.29 2.84 34.85
C ALA A 18 26.36 3.51 35.76
N VAL A 19 25.98 4.61 36.39
CA VAL A 19 26.85 5.36 37.28
C VAL A 19 26.47 5.01 38.72
N ILE A 20 27.39 4.36 39.45
CA ILE A 20 27.20 3.94 40.82
C ILE A 20 28.06 4.83 41.71
N GLY A 21 27.39 5.69 42.47
CA GLY A 21 28.03 6.53 43.50
C GLY A 21 28.00 5.82 44.85
N ILE A 22 29.09 5.82 45.55
CA ILE A 22 29.13 5.40 46.93
C ILE A 22 29.62 6.53 47.84
N THR A 23 28.97 6.65 48.99
CA THR A 23 29.35 7.65 50.00
C THR A 23 29.41 6.97 51.36
N LEU A 24 30.52 7.12 52.03
CA LEU A 24 30.81 6.73 53.40
C LEU A 24 31.06 7.98 54.22
N ASN A 25 31.51 7.84 55.46
CA ASN A 25 32.01 8.96 56.24
C ASN A 25 33.16 9.63 55.47
N SER A 26 33.20 10.96 55.44
CA SER A 26 34.20 11.74 54.66
C SER A 26 35.65 11.50 55.08
N ALA A 27 35.84 10.92 56.25
CA ALA A 27 37.15 10.54 56.75
C ALA A 27 37.56 9.08 56.48
N ALA A 28 36.65 8.30 55.79
CA ALA A 28 36.97 6.93 55.40
C ALA A 28 37.93 6.94 54.19
N THR A 29 38.91 6.04 54.26
CA THR A 29 40.02 5.96 53.26
C THR A 29 40.20 4.52 52.78
N GLY A 30 41.00 4.29 51.78
CA GLY A 30 41.28 2.99 51.21
C GLY A 30 40.37 2.64 50.04
N THR A 31 39.96 1.41 49.93
CA THR A 31 39.18 0.92 48.78
C THR A 31 37.84 0.33 49.23
N ALA A 32 36.86 0.41 48.34
CA ALA A 32 35.63 -0.34 48.44
C ALA A 32 35.47 -1.30 47.26
N ASN A 33 34.92 -2.47 47.50
CA ASN A 33 34.61 -3.43 46.46
C ASN A 33 33.13 -3.32 46.07
N ILE A 34 32.84 -3.02 44.81
CA ILE A 34 31.48 -2.91 44.26
C ILE A 34 31.24 -4.12 43.40
N MET A 35 30.27 -4.92 43.77
CA MET A 35 29.80 -6.09 43.01
C MET A 35 28.54 -5.71 42.25
N VAL A 36 28.58 -5.80 40.94
CA VAL A 36 27.44 -5.54 40.05
C VAL A 36 27.59 -6.31 38.74
N GLY A 37 26.51 -6.82 38.16
CA GLY A 37 26.55 -7.62 36.91
C GLY A 37 27.44 -8.86 37.01
N GLY A 38 27.55 -9.47 38.21
CA GLY A 38 28.38 -10.66 38.46
C GLY A 38 29.89 -10.39 38.50
N LYS A 39 30.33 -9.13 38.42
CA LYS A 39 31.73 -8.71 38.47
C LYS A 39 31.98 -7.86 39.69
N THR A 40 33.21 -7.94 40.24
CA THR A 40 33.67 -7.13 41.37
C THR A 40 34.66 -6.08 40.86
N TYR A 41 34.42 -4.84 41.22
CA TYR A 41 35.26 -3.69 40.91
C TYR A 41 35.79 -3.07 42.18
N THR A 42 37.09 -2.85 42.27
CA THR A 42 37.70 -2.17 43.42
C THR A 42 37.88 -0.68 43.06
N VAL A 43 37.29 0.20 43.85
CA VAL A 43 37.40 1.66 43.71
C VAL A 43 38.09 2.31 44.88
N ASN A 44 38.89 3.37 44.61
CA ASN A 44 39.53 4.15 45.66
C ASN A 44 38.56 5.19 46.23
N LEU A 45 38.53 5.33 47.52
CA LEU A 45 37.79 6.37 48.24
C LEU A 45 38.58 7.66 48.28
N THR A 46 37.95 8.75 47.90
CA THR A 46 38.45 10.13 48.06
C THR A 46 37.39 10.90 48.84
N ASP A 47 37.78 11.39 50.03
CA ASP A 47 36.85 12.06 50.97
C ASP A 47 35.63 11.21 51.29
N GLY A 48 35.83 9.89 51.50
CA GLY A 48 34.73 8.93 51.71
C GLY A 48 33.83 8.64 50.54
N LYS A 49 34.15 9.08 49.32
CA LYS A 49 33.32 8.91 48.11
C LYS A 49 34.11 8.18 47.01
N ALA A 50 33.35 7.41 46.23
CA ALA A 50 33.87 6.92 44.96
C ALA A 50 32.69 6.80 43.95
N THR A 51 33.03 6.78 42.66
CA THR A 51 32.09 6.55 41.58
C THR A 51 32.63 5.46 40.68
N LEU A 52 31.78 4.51 40.32
CA LEU A 52 32.03 3.45 39.37
C LEU A 52 31.10 3.64 38.17
N LYS A 53 31.63 3.53 36.98
CA LYS A 53 30.87 3.47 35.75
C LYS A 53 30.95 2.07 35.18
N VAL A 54 29.80 1.45 34.90
CA VAL A 54 29.72 0.08 34.38
C VAL A 54 28.83 0.04 33.17
N SER A 55 29.35 -0.48 32.08
CA SER A 55 28.60 -0.83 30.88
C SER A 55 28.29 -2.33 30.81
N ASP A 56 27.52 -2.75 29.82
CA ASP A 56 27.21 -4.16 29.51
C ASP A 56 26.50 -4.94 30.63
N LEU A 57 25.68 -4.25 31.40
CA LEU A 57 24.78 -4.88 32.35
C LEU A 57 23.58 -5.51 31.68
N PRO A 58 23.11 -6.70 32.14
CA PRO A 58 21.93 -7.32 31.57
C PRO A 58 20.66 -6.52 31.86
N ALA A 59 19.69 -6.60 30.97
CA ALA A 59 18.36 -6.04 31.18
C ALA A 59 17.69 -6.68 32.42
N GLY A 60 16.86 -5.91 33.12
CA GLY A 60 16.16 -6.31 34.31
C GLY A 60 16.78 -5.74 35.60
N GLU A 61 16.45 -6.34 36.72
CA GLU A 61 16.91 -5.89 38.03
C GLU A 61 18.36 -6.32 38.29
N ASN A 62 19.21 -5.35 38.57
CA ASN A 62 20.61 -5.55 38.88
C ASN A 62 20.87 -5.15 40.32
N THR A 63 21.55 -6.00 41.07
CA THR A 63 21.93 -5.74 42.45
C THR A 63 23.33 -5.14 42.48
N VAL A 64 23.48 -4.04 43.22
CA VAL A 64 24.77 -3.48 43.60
C VAL A 64 25.02 -3.83 45.04
N LYS A 65 26.10 -4.56 45.33
CA LYS A 65 26.58 -4.81 46.68
C LYS A 65 27.91 -4.12 46.84
N VAL A 66 28.06 -3.38 47.91
CA VAL A 66 29.30 -2.67 48.27
C VAL A 66 29.85 -3.21 49.55
N ASP A 67 31.09 -3.70 49.52
CA ASP A 67 31.82 -4.14 50.67
C ASP A 67 33.01 -3.20 50.92
N TYR A 68 33.08 -2.62 52.07
CA TYR A 68 34.21 -1.82 52.56
C TYR A 68 34.90 -2.56 53.72
N ASP A 69 36.18 -2.91 53.55
CA ASP A 69 36.90 -3.74 54.52
C ASP A 69 37.31 -2.96 55.78
N GLY A 70 37.08 -1.68 55.76
CA GLY A 70 37.48 -0.77 56.82
C GLY A 70 38.86 -0.18 56.59
N ASP A 71 39.25 0.75 57.50
CA ASP A 71 40.59 1.35 57.57
C ASP A 71 41.01 1.45 59.03
N GLY A 72 42.06 2.09 59.33
CA GLY A 72 42.55 2.26 60.74
C GLY A 72 41.58 3.00 61.69
N LYS A 73 40.50 3.65 61.13
CA LYS A 73 39.51 4.43 61.91
C LYS A 73 38.14 3.82 61.87
N PHE A 74 37.74 3.18 60.77
CA PHE A 74 36.38 2.63 60.52
C PHE A 74 36.44 1.11 60.41
N LYS A 75 35.38 0.45 60.94
CA LYS A 75 35.16 -0.99 60.78
C LYS A 75 34.66 -1.28 59.38
N SER A 76 34.80 -2.53 58.97
CA SER A 76 34.19 -3.02 57.76
C SER A 76 32.66 -2.78 57.77
N SER A 77 32.13 -2.50 56.59
CA SER A 77 30.71 -2.24 56.36
C SER A 77 30.30 -2.80 55.02
N THR A 78 29.03 -3.24 54.92
CA THR A 78 28.47 -3.70 53.65
C THR A 78 27.06 -3.12 53.49
N ASN A 79 26.69 -2.80 52.28
CA ASN A 79 25.32 -2.38 51.92
C ASN A 79 25.03 -2.84 50.50
N SER A 80 23.75 -2.96 50.20
CA SER A 80 23.29 -3.33 48.85
C SER A 80 22.02 -2.57 48.48
N THR A 81 21.88 -2.31 47.21
CA THR A 81 20.66 -1.76 46.58
C THR A 81 20.44 -2.39 45.24
N THR A 82 19.27 -2.19 44.68
CA THR A 82 18.95 -2.63 43.30
C THR A 82 18.60 -1.44 42.41
N PHE A 83 18.82 -1.60 41.13
CA PHE A 83 18.40 -0.70 40.08
C PHE A 83 18.03 -1.49 38.81
N LYS A 84 17.27 -0.91 37.92
CA LYS A 84 16.84 -1.58 36.70
C LYS A 84 17.65 -1.10 35.50
N VAL A 85 17.94 -2.03 34.59
CA VAL A 85 18.46 -1.78 33.25
C VAL A 85 17.36 -2.10 32.26
N PHE A 86 16.99 -1.12 31.48
CA PHE A 86 15.86 -1.22 30.57
C PHE A 86 16.31 -1.52 29.14
N ASP A 87 15.59 -2.40 28.46
CA ASP A 87 15.87 -2.86 27.08
C ASP A 87 14.91 -2.29 26.02
N GLY A 88 13.94 -1.51 26.45
CA GLY A 88 12.93 -0.93 25.58
C GLY A 88 11.65 -1.77 25.43
N ILE A 89 11.55 -2.93 26.05
CA ILE A 89 10.32 -3.71 26.06
C ILE A 89 9.35 -3.13 27.09
N VAL A 90 8.24 -2.58 26.58
CA VAL A 90 7.19 -1.95 27.39
C VAL A 90 5.98 -2.89 27.49
N THR A 91 5.69 -3.37 28.67
CA THR A 91 4.48 -4.15 28.98
C THR A 91 3.60 -3.37 29.95
N ASN A 92 2.39 -3.83 30.21
CA ASN A 92 1.52 -3.20 31.21
C ASN A 92 2.18 -3.13 32.62
N GLU A 93 3.01 -4.11 32.97
CA GLU A 93 3.72 -4.13 34.25
C GLU A 93 4.90 -3.17 34.29
N THR A 94 5.58 -2.95 33.14
CA THR A 94 6.77 -2.08 33.06
C THR A 94 6.47 -0.67 32.56
N PHE A 95 5.23 -0.37 32.20
CA PHE A 95 4.85 0.92 31.62
C PHE A 95 5.32 2.11 32.47
N PHE A 96 5.03 2.09 33.78
CA PHE A 96 5.41 3.18 34.69
C PHE A 96 6.91 3.26 34.99
N ASP A 97 7.67 2.24 34.63
CA ASP A 97 9.13 2.34 34.61
C ASP A 97 9.62 3.23 33.48
N TYR A 98 8.99 3.18 32.27
CA TYR A 98 9.36 3.99 31.11
C TYR A 98 8.71 5.37 31.07
N PHE A 99 7.51 5.51 31.69
CA PHE A 99 6.74 6.75 31.72
C PHE A 99 6.46 7.20 33.16
N ILE A 100 7.06 8.31 33.54
CA ILE A 100 6.87 8.93 34.84
C ILE A 100 5.95 10.13 34.68
N ASN A 101 4.82 10.15 35.36
CA ASN A 101 3.78 11.19 35.20
C ASN A 101 3.36 11.41 33.74
N GLY A 102 3.30 10.36 32.95
CA GLY A 102 2.91 10.39 31.55
C GLY A 102 3.99 10.83 30.56
N THR A 103 5.20 11.17 31.01
CA THR A 103 6.33 11.54 30.15
C THR A 103 7.45 10.50 30.22
N LEU A 104 8.28 10.44 29.19
CA LEU A 104 9.41 9.50 29.16
C LEU A 104 10.38 9.76 30.33
N ALA A 105 10.79 8.69 30.99
CA ALA A 105 11.79 8.74 32.06
C ALA A 105 13.14 9.27 31.54
N ASP A 106 13.93 9.91 32.43
CA ASP A 106 15.20 10.54 32.04
C ASP A 106 16.22 9.56 31.49
N TYR A 107 16.25 8.32 31.98
CA TYR A 107 17.15 7.27 31.52
C TYR A 107 16.79 6.65 30.18
N VAL A 108 15.60 6.94 29.60
CA VAL A 108 15.28 6.56 28.23
C VAL A 108 16.04 7.49 27.28
N PRO A 109 17.00 6.99 26.51
CA PRO A 109 17.81 7.85 25.65
C PRO A 109 17.03 8.33 24.42
N GLU A 110 17.45 9.46 23.87
CA GLU A 110 16.99 9.88 22.54
C GLU A 110 17.32 8.80 21.50
N GLY A 111 16.40 8.58 20.57
CA GLY A 111 16.50 7.54 19.54
C GLY A 111 16.21 6.12 20.03
N ALA A 112 15.83 5.94 21.31
CA ALA A 112 15.47 4.64 21.85
C ALA A 112 14.33 4.00 21.06
N THR A 113 14.39 2.68 20.93
CA THR A 113 13.24 1.91 20.44
C THR A 113 12.48 1.36 21.65
N LEU A 114 11.21 1.69 21.75
CA LEU A 114 10.27 1.18 22.73
C LEU A 114 9.30 0.22 22.06
N ASP A 115 9.40 -1.05 22.38
CA ASP A 115 8.57 -2.13 21.85
C ASP A 115 7.40 -2.40 22.80
N PHE A 116 6.24 -1.90 22.44
CA PHE A 116 5.01 -2.06 23.21
C PHE A 116 4.38 -3.43 22.95
N ARG A 117 4.11 -4.16 24.02
CA ARG A 117 3.52 -5.50 23.96
C ARG A 117 2.33 -5.62 24.90
N GLY A 118 1.19 -6.06 24.36
CA GLY A 118 -0.04 -6.28 25.11
C GLY A 118 -0.92 -5.03 25.22
N LYS A 119 -1.76 -4.99 26.25
CA LYS A 119 -2.85 -4.02 26.39
C LYS A 119 -2.61 -3.04 27.53
N PHE A 120 -2.78 -1.76 27.24
CA PHE A 120 -2.57 -0.65 28.18
C PHE A 120 -3.90 0.12 28.33
N TYR A 121 -4.44 0.10 29.55
CA TYR A 121 -5.71 0.75 29.88
C TYR A 121 -5.51 1.86 30.89
N SER A 122 -6.11 3.02 30.65
CA SER A 122 -6.31 4.04 31.69
C SER A 122 -7.56 3.69 32.50
N HIS A 123 -7.41 3.45 33.80
CA HIS A 123 -8.52 3.21 34.71
C HIS A 123 -9.17 4.51 35.15
N ASP A 124 -10.44 4.46 35.55
CA ASP A 124 -11.24 5.63 35.95
C ASP A 124 -10.61 6.50 37.03
N ASP A 125 -9.77 5.90 37.88
CA ASP A 125 -9.08 6.56 38.99
C ASP A 125 -7.68 7.07 38.65
N VAL A 126 -7.08 6.67 37.51
CA VAL A 126 -5.73 7.09 37.10
C VAL A 126 -5.80 7.54 35.66
N LYS A 127 -6.12 8.81 35.45
CA LYS A 127 -6.01 9.46 34.14
C LYS A 127 -4.57 9.89 33.94
N PHE A 128 -3.96 9.45 32.87
CA PHE A 128 -2.62 9.90 32.48
C PHE A 128 -2.57 10.19 30.97
N ASP A 129 -1.81 11.20 30.64
CA ASP A 129 -1.39 11.46 29.28
C ASP A 129 -0.19 10.60 28.96
N LEU A 130 -0.07 10.17 27.71
CA LEU A 130 1.10 9.51 27.20
C LEU A 130 1.83 10.49 26.29
N VAL A 131 2.87 11.12 26.84
CA VAL A 131 3.58 12.20 26.13
C VAL A 131 4.97 11.76 25.73
N ILE A 132 5.22 11.78 24.45
CA ILE A 132 6.54 11.58 23.84
C ILE A 132 7.24 12.96 23.79
N ASN A 133 8.17 13.16 24.68
CA ASN A 133 8.92 14.42 24.88
C ASN A 133 10.41 14.28 24.54
N LYS A 134 10.82 13.19 23.90
CA LYS A 134 12.14 12.93 23.34
C LYS A 134 11.97 12.14 22.05
N PRO A 135 12.84 12.31 21.04
CA PRO A 135 12.77 11.49 19.82
C PRO A 135 12.97 10.00 20.14
N ILE A 136 11.99 9.19 19.78
CA ILE A 136 12.02 7.72 19.97
C ILE A 136 11.41 6.98 18.78
N ASN A 137 11.67 5.67 18.73
CA ASN A 137 10.92 4.74 17.90
C ASN A 137 9.96 3.94 18.79
N MET A 138 8.66 4.20 18.68
CA MET A 138 7.62 3.45 19.36
C MET A 138 7.03 2.40 18.41
N ILE A 139 7.21 1.14 18.71
CA ILE A 139 6.82 0.04 17.81
C ILE A 139 6.04 -1.03 18.58
N SER A 140 5.40 -1.94 17.85
CA SER A 140 4.96 -3.23 18.38
C SER A 140 5.49 -4.34 17.48
N THR A 141 6.40 -5.14 17.99
CA THR A 141 6.92 -6.31 17.27
C THR A 141 5.96 -7.49 17.36
N THR A 142 5.09 -7.51 18.35
CA THR A 142 4.06 -8.53 18.56
C THR A 142 2.75 -8.24 17.81
N GLY A 143 2.56 -6.98 17.38
CA GLY A 143 1.34 -6.53 16.71
C GLY A 143 0.10 -6.44 17.62
N ASP A 144 0.25 -6.63 18.93
CA ASP A 144 -0.82 -6.65 19.92
C ASP A 144 -0.84 -5.41 20.84
N ALA A 145 0.01 -4.43 20.57
CA ALA A 145 0.05 -3.18 21.34
C ALA A 145 -1.27 -2.41 21.18
N PHE A 146 -2.06 -2.47 22.24
CA PHE A 146 -3.38 -1.85 22.32
C PHE A 146 -3.40 -0.84 23.45
N ILE A 147 -3.62 0.44 23.13
CA ILE A 147 -3.60 1.55 24.10
C ILE A 147 -4.98 2.18 24.14
N ASP A 148 -5.64 2.10 25.29
CA ASP A 148 -6.94 2.73 25.56
C ASP A 148 -6.81 3.67 26.77
N LEU A 149 -6.61 4.96 26.47
CA LEU A 149 -6.52 6.00 27.49
C LEU A 149 -7.89 6.56 27.87
N ASN A 150 -8.98 6.06 27.27
CA ASN A 150 -10.34 6.48 27.52
C ASN A 150 -10.51 8.02 27.42
N THR A 151 -9.97 8.62 26.36
CA THR A 151 -9.96 10.08 26.16
C THR A 151 -11.33 10.70 26.38
N THR A 152 -11.43 11.69 27.25
CA THR A 152 -12.64 12.48 27.44
C THR A 152 -12.62 13.69 26.51
N ALA A 153 -13.80 14.23 26.17
CA ALA A 153 -13.93 15.41 25.32
C ALA A 153 -13.08 16.58 25.87
N GLY A 154 -12.09 16.99 25.10
CA GLY A 154 -11.28 18.17 25.40
C GLY A 154 -11.94 19.48 24.96
N SER A 155 -11.40 20.60 25.42
CA SER A 155 -11.80 21.93 25.02
C SER A 155 -11.36 22.27 23.59
N LEU A 156 -12.09 23.13 22.92
CA LEU A 156 -11.89 23.56 21.53
C LEU A 156 -10.61 24.37 21.27
N LEU A 157 -9.93 24.86 22.29
CA LEU A 157 -8.92 25.93 22.13
C LEU A 157 -7.65 25.61 22.94
N GLY A 158 -6.82 24.72 22.41
CA GLY A 158 -5.43 24.59 22.87
C GLY A 158 -5.19 23.96 24.23
N GLU A 159 -6.23 23.50 24.91
CA GLU A 159 -6.06 22.73 26.15
C GLU A 159 -5.90 21.25 25.83
N ASN A 160 -4.95 20.61 26.50
CA ASN A 160 -4.81 19.17 26.48
C ASN A 160 -6.16 18.50 26.78
N PRO A 161 -6.69 17.62 25.90
CA PRO A 161 -8.01 17.00 26.11
C PRO A 161 -8.07 16.08 27.35
N GLY A 162 -6.96 15.90 28.06
CA GLY A 162 -6.83 14.95 29.16
C GLY A 162 -6.89 13.51 28.70
N SER A 163 -5.92 12.73 29.10
CA SER A 163 -5.75 11.30 28.74
C SER A 163 -5.68 11.10 27.21
N CYS A 164 -4.66 11.62 26.55
CA CYS A 164 -4.37 11.42 25.15
C CYS A 164 -2.93 10.97 24.92
N PHE A 165 -2.67 10.44 23.72
CA PHE A 165 -1.32 10.23 23.24
C PHE A 165 -0.83 11.51 22.54
N THR A 166 0.26 12.07 23.01
CA THR A 166 0.82 13.32 22.48
C THR A 166 2.30 13.14 22.11
N ILE A 167 2.67 13.62 20.90
CA ILE A 167 4.08 13.90 20.58
C ILE A 167 4.22 15.41 20.54
N ASN A 168 4.99 15.97 21.48
CA ASN A 168 5.25 17.39 21.56
C ASN A 168 6.59 17.78 20.89
N ASN A 169 6.99 19.04 20.96
CA ASN A 169 8.23 19.56 20.36
C ASN A 169 9.46 18.73 20.73
N GLY A 170 9.60 18.35 22.00
CA GLY A 170 10.71 17.50 22.47
C GLY A 170 10.72 16.13 21.83
N GLY A 171 9.58 15.61 21.39
CA GLY A 171 9.44 14.35 20.66
C GLY A 171 9.67 14.44 19.15
N SER A 172 10.09 15.58 18.63
CA SER A 172 10.39 15.75 17.20
C SER A 172 11.39 14.70 16.71
N GLY A 173 11.16 14.15 15.51
CA GLY A 173 11.96 13.05 14.97
C GLY A 173 11.48 11.65 15.40
N SER A 174 10.42 11.52 16.17
CA SER A 174 9.89 10.22 16.59
C SER A 174 9.18 9.48 15.47
N ASN A 175 9.25 8.14 15.55
CA ASN A 175 8.48 7.23 14.71
C ASN A 175 7.55 6.38 15.58
N VAL A 176 6.29 6.24 15.17
CA VAL A 176 5.29 5.36 15.81
C VAL A 176 4.77 4.37 14.79
N SER A 177 4.83 3.08 15.09
CA SER A 177 4.41 2.05 14.15
C SER A 177 3.79 0.83 14.83
N GLY A 178 2.74 0.26 14.21
CA GLY A 178 2.12 -0.99 14.64
C GLY A 178 1.30 -0.90 15.94
N ILE A 179 0.87 0.29 16.35
CA ILE A 179 0.13 0.54 17.60
C ILE A 179 -1.36 0.72 17.31
N ILE A 180 -2.20 0.10 18.14
CA ILE A 180 -3.66 0.30 18.13
C ILE A 180 -4.01 1.28 19.25
N PHE A 181 -4.47 2.47 18.88
CA PHE A 181 -5.05 3.46 19.80
C PHE A 181 -6.56 3.31 19.77
N HIS A 182 -7.12 2.76 20.85
CA HIS A 182 -8.56 2.59 21.01
C HIS A 182 -9.09 3.64 21.99
N ASN A 183 -10.18 4.33 21.65
CA ASN A 183 -10.74 5.42 22.45
C ASN A 183 -9.66 6.40 22.99
N THR A 184 -8.59 6.54 22.21
CA THR A 184 -7.44 7.38 22.54
C THR A 184 -7.20 8.37 21.41
N GLN A 185 -7.21 9.63 21.75
CA GLN A 185 -6.89 10.69 20.81
C GLN A 185 -5.38 10.77 20.57
N VAL A 186 -4.96 10.92 19.33
CA VAL A 186 -3.56 11.02 18.93
C VAL A 186 -3.23 12.44 18.51
N TRP A 187 -2.32 13.11 19.23
CA TRP A 187 -1.91 14.49 19.00
C TRP A 187 -0.44 14.61 18.65
N ILE A 188 -0.18 15.33 17.57
CA ILE A 188 1.15 15.83 17.21
C ILE A 188 1.09 17.33 17.38
N TYR A 189 1.77 17.86 18.39
CA TYR A 189 1.65 19.23 18.84
C TYR A 189 2.99 19.93 18.87
N ASP A 190 3.20 20.93 18.02
CA ASP A 190 4.46 21.66 17.87
C ASP A 190 5.67 20.72 17.64
N ALA A 191 5.46 19.61 16.93
CA ALA A 191 6.49 18.59 16.69
C ALA A 191 6.83 18.45 15.21
N HIS A 192 8.09 18.13 14.94
CA HIS A 192 8.64 18.15 13.59
C HIS A 192 9.25 16.80 13.21
N ASN A 193 9.21 16.45 11.92
CA ASN A 193 9.81 15.22 11.40
C ASN A 193 9.27 13.93 12.06
N VAL A 194 7.99 13.90 12.42
CA VAL A 194 7.35 12.75 13.05
C VAL A 194 6.73 11.84 12.00
N VAL A 195 6.87 10.53 12.19
CA VAL A 195 6.24 9.53 11.32
C VAL A 195 5.29 8.64 12.13
N LEU A 196 4.02 8.63 11.75
CA LEU A 196 3.01 7.68 12.20
C LEU A 196 2.76 6.71 11.03
N ASN A 197 3.12 5.44 11.19
CA ASN A 197 3.04 4.46 10.13
C ASN A 197 2.37 3.17 10.61
N ASN A 198 1.41 2.66 9.85
CA ASN A 198 0.72 1.42 10.19
C ASN A 198 0.14 1.43 11.62
N ILE A 199 -0.50 2.53 12.02
CA ILE A 199 -1.22 2.61 13.28
C ILE A 199 -2.72 2.46 13.04
N SER A 200 -3.45 2.04 14.09
CA SER A 200 -4.91 2.07 14.08
C SER A 200 -5.40 3.04 15.14
N VAL A 201 -6.22 4.02 14.77
CA VAL A 201 -6.90 4.92 15.71
C VAL A 201 -8.40 4.66 15.61
N ILE A 202 -8.96 4.06 16.66
CA ILE A 202 -10.36 3.62 16.70
C ILE A 202 -11.05 4.35 17.85
N VAL A 203 -11.93 5.29 17.53
CA VAL A 203 -12.71 6.06 18.52
C VAL A 203 -14.19 5.83 18.32
N GLU A 204 -14.81 5.14 19.28
CA GLU A 204 -16.18 4.70 19.20
C GLU A 204 -17.07 5.43 20.23
N ASN A 205 -18.19 6.01 19.72
CA ASN A 205 -19.25 6.63 20.54
C ASN A 205 -18.74 7.66 21.56
N LYS A 206 -17.66 8.35 21.25
CA LYS A 206 -17.04 9.37 22.11
C LYS A 206 -16.93 10.70 21.41
N ARG A 207 -17.34 11.75 22.10
CA ARG A 207 -17.16 13.11 21.64
C ARG A 207 -15.76 13.61 21.99
N VAL A 208 -14.94 13.89 21.00
CA VAL A 208 -13.57 14.42 21.16
C VAL A 208 -13.48 15.92 20.83
N GLY A 209 -14.57 16.68 21.01
CA GLY A 209 -14.62 18.11 20.74
C GLY A 209 -14.73 18.46 19.25
N SER A 210 -15.48 19.48 18.88
CA SER A 210 -15.55 19.97 17.50
C SER A 210 -14.23 20.68 17.13
N GLY A 211 -13.69 20.36 15.95
CA GLY A 211 -12.46 20.98 15.44
C GLY A 211 -11.15 20.36 15.97
N VAL A 212 -11.23 19.33 16.82
CA VAL A 212 -10.06 18.69 17.42
C VAL A 212 -9.94 17.30 16.86
N GLY A 213 -9.93 16.71 15.98
CA GLY A 213 -9.89 15.34 15.43
C GLY A 213 -9.53 14.24 16.41
N THR A 214 -9.88 13.03 16.10
CA THR A 214 -9.39 11.84 16.81
C THR A 214 -7.88 11.67 16.58
N THR A 215 -7.40 12.11 15.42
CA THR A 215 -5.99 12.30 15.11
C THR A 215 -5.76 13.76 14.72
N ALA A 216 -4.89 14.48 15.42
CA ALA A 216 -4.64 15.89 15.22
C ALA A 216 -3.14 16.19 15.04
N ILE A 217 -2.81 16.87 13.94
CA ILE A 217 -1.48 17.45 13.70
C ILE A 217 -1.65 18.96 13.75
N ARG A 218 -0.98 19.64 14.69
CA ARG A 218 -1.33 21.03 14.95
C ARG A 218 -0.20 21.86 15.55
N HIS A 219 -0.46 23.14 15.75
CA HIS A 219 0.33 24.12 16.48
C HIS A 219 1.78 24.23 15.98
N GLY A 220 1.96 24.51 14.71
CA GLY A 220 3.30 24.70 14.15
C GLY A 220 4.04 23.43 13.75
N SER A 221 3.41 22.26 13.89
CA SER A 221 4.03 21.00 13.47
C SER A 221 4.35 21.01 11.97
N THR A 222 5.55 20.50 11.61
CA THR A 222 6.02 20.46 10.22
C THR A 222 6.64 19.12 9.87
N ASN A 223 6.55 18.75 8.60
CA ASN A 223 7.12 17.51 8.09
C ASN A 223 6.65 16.26 8.86
N VAL A 224 5.38 16.24 9.25
CA VAL A 224 4.74 15.09 9.89
C VAL A 224 4.13 14.20 8.83
N THR A 225 4.36 12.90 8.93
CA THR A 225 3.79 11.90 8.02
C THR A 225 2.88 10.93 8.78
N LEU A 226 1.60 10.86 8.38
CA LEU A 226 0.66 9.82 8.77
C LEU A 226 0.38 8.92 7.57
N LYS A 227 0.78 7.67 7.65
CA LYS A 227 0.65 6.76 6.50
C LYS A 227 0.29 5.33 6.85
N ASN A 228 -0.27 4.61 5.85
CA ASN A 228 -0.59 3.18 5.92
C ASN A 228 -1.45 2.83 7.14
N SER A 229 -2.29 3.74 7.61
CA SER A 229 -2.96 3.66 8.91
C SER A 229 -4.47 3.54 8.76
N TYR A 230 -5.11 2.94 9.77
CA TYR A 230 -6.56 2.80 9.85
C TYR A 230 -7.12 3.77 10.87
N ILE A 231 -7.99 4.69 10.44
CA ILE A 231 -8.60 5.70 11.30
C ILE A 231 -10.13 5.51 11.25
N TYR A 232 -10.70 5.06 12.36
CA TYR A 232 -12.13 4.85 12.51
C TYR A 232 -12.72 5.79 13.55
N THR A 233 -13.81 6.43 13.19
CA THR A 233 -14.49 7.36 14.10
C THR A 233 -16.00 7.17 13.99
N SER A 234 -16.68 6.91 15.11
CA SER A 234 -18.14 6.78 15.14
C SER A 234 -18.80 7.67 16.19
N ASN A 235 -19.97 8.24 15.85
CA ASN A 235 -20.88 8.94 16.77
C ASN A 235 -20.18 9.93 17.74
N ASN A 236 -19.21 10.67 17.26
CA ASN A 236 -18.38 11.54 18.09
C ASN A 236 -18.95 12.97 18.30
N GLY A 237 -20.25 13.17 18.06
CA GLY A 237 -20.95 14.44 18.29
C GLY A 237 -20.54 15.56 17.36
N GLY A 238 -20.11 15.25 16.12
CA GLY A 238 -19.69 16.20 15.11
C GLY A 238 -18.21 16.54 15.09
N SER A 239 -17.37 15.80 15.81
CA SER A 239 -15.90 15.92 15.75
C SER A 239 -15.35 15.33 14.45
N SER A 240 -14.09 15.66 14.14
CA SER A 240 -13.42 15.19 12.91
C SER A 240 -12.60 13.93 13.17
N SER A 241 -12.32 13.12 12.11
CA SER A 241 -11.42 11.99 12.22
C SER A 241 -9.96 12.45 12.21
N ILE A 242 -9.53 13.12 11.14
CA ILE A 242 -8.18 13.70 11.07
C ILE A 242 -8.28 15.21 10.95
N VAL A 243 -7.49 15.93 11.73
CA VAL A 243 -7.41 17.41 11.67
C VAL A 243 -5.97 17.87 11.54
N LEU A 244 -5.74 18.77 10.60
CA LEU A 244 -4.51 19.53 10.44
C LEU A 244 -4.79 21.00 10.76
N THR A 245 -4.06 21.59 11.70
CA THR A 245 -4.28 23.00 12.13
C THR A 245 -2.95 23.71 12.25
N HIS A 246 -2.75 24.75 11.46
CA HIS A 246 -1.50 25.54 11.45
C HIS A 246 -0.25 24.68 11.28
N VAL A 247 -0.21 23.89 10.17
CA VAL A 247 0.87 22.94 9.86
C VAL A 247 1.33 23.05 8.42
N GLN A 248 2.60 22.75 8.16
CA GLN A 248 3.20 22.80 6.82
C GLN A 248 4.02 21.56 6.49
N ASN A 249 4.10 21.26 5.19
CA ASN A 249 4.88 20.14 4.67
C ASN A 249 4.51 18.78 5.29
N CYS A 250 3.29 18.65 5.81
CA CYS A 250 2.78 17.40 6.37
C CYS A 250 2.20 16.50 5.28
N THR A 251 2.29 15.20 5.50
CA THR A 251 1.79 14.19 4.55
C THR A 251 0.79 13.25 5.24
N VAL A 252 -0.39 13.11 4.65
CA VAL A 252 -1.40 12.10 5.01
C VAL A 252 -1.54 11.17 3.81
N GLU A 253 -1.00 9.96 3.91
CA GLU A 253 -0.81 9.10 2.75
C GLU A 253 -1.26 7.66 2.99
N ASN A 254 -1.95 7.07 2.00
CA ASN A 254 -2.29 5.65 1.98
C ASN A 254 -3.03 5.17 3.26
N ASN A 255 -3.91 6.00 3.82
CA ASN A 255 -4.68 5.66 5.00
C ASN A 255 -6.09 5.22 4.63
N THR A 256 -6.67 4.33 5.43
CA THR A 256 -8.10 4.02 5.41
C THR A 256 -8.80 4.82 6.50
N ILE A 257 -9.68 5.74 6.11
CA ILE A 257 -10.40 6.64 7.01
C ILE A 257 -11.89 6.33 6.92
N VAL A 258 -12.49 5.93 8.03
CA VAL A 258 -13.91 5.54 8.09
C VAL A 258 -14.61 6.36 9.14
N GLY A 259 -15.69 7.03 8.74
CA GLY A 259 -16.58 7.75 9.63
C GLY A 259 -18.00 7.20 9.61
N GLU A 260 -18.57 6.94 10.78
CA GLU A 260 -19.94 6.44 10.91
C GLU A 260 -20.78 7.30 11.87
N GLY A 261 -22.09 7.29 11.65
CA GLY A 261 -23.03 8.04 12.46
C GLY A 261 -22.82 9.57 12.37
N ASN A 262 -22.79 10.26 13.48
CA ASN A 262 -22.65 11.73 13.52
C ASN A 262 -21.17 12.14 13.62
N VAL A 263 -20.45 12.04 12.51
CA VAL A 263 -19.06 12.51 12.35
C VAL A 263 -19.06 13.89 11.67
N GLY A 264 -18.24 14.82 12.14
CA GLY A 264 -18.15 16.18 11.59
C GLY A 264 -17.41 16.21 10.26
N ASN A 265 -16.15 15.83 10.24
CA ASN A 265 -15.33 15.79 9.03
C ASN A 265 -14.43 14.55 9.04
N LEU A 266 -14.09 14.03 7.88
CA LEU A 266 -13.22 12.85 7.80
C LEU A 266 -11.75 13.27 7.78
N LEU A 267 -11.38 14.20 6.90
CA LEU A 267 -10.07 14.84 6.92
C LEU A 267 -10.25 16.35 6.76
N TYR A 268 -9.70 17.12 7.66
CA TYR A 268 -10.01 18.54 7.76
C TYR A 268 -8.77 19.38 8.02
N LEU A 269 -8.41 20.24 7.05
CA LEU A 269 -7.48 21.32 7.26
C LEU A 269 -8.26 22.47 7.91
N ASN A 270 -8.01 22.69 9.19
CA ASN A 270 -8.84 23.52 10.05
C ASN A 270 -8.61 25.02 9.80
N THR A 271 -9.68 25.79 9.95
CA THR A 271 -9.67 27.26 9.87
C THR A 271 -9.61 27.94 11.25
N PHE A 272 -9.72 27.17 12.33
CA PHE A 272 -9.70 27.75 13.68
C PHE A 272 -8.31 28.28 14.03
N ASN A 273 -8.31 29.41 14.74
CA ASN A 273 -7.07 30.02 15.19
C ASN A 273 -6.47 29.23 16.34
N ASP A 274 -5.22 28.83 16.19
CA ASP A 274 -4.45 28.21 17.27
C ASP A 274 -3.61 29.32 17.92
N ALA A 275 -3.97 29.74 19.12
CA ALA A 275 -3.34 30.86 19.79
C ALA A 275 -1.81 30.68 19.91
N GLY A 276 -1.04 31.62 19.35
CA GLY A 276 0.41 31.57 19.37
C GLY A 276 1.08 30.85 18.18
N CYS A 277 0.32 30.46 17.15
CA CYS A 277 0.86 29.89 15.93
C CYS A 277 0.38 30.66 14.69
N ASP A 278 1.30 31.22 13.92
CA ASP A 278 1.04 32.00 12.72
C ASP A 278 1.20 31.19 11.40
N LEU A 279 1.48 29.88 11.48
CA LEU A 279 1.61 29.05 10.28
C LEU A 279 0.25 28.89 9.58
N SER A 280 0.24 28.94 8.27
CA SER A 280 -0.88 28.51 7.43
C SER A 280 -0.78 27.00 7.12
N ASN A 281 -1.90 26.37 6.74
CA ASN A 281 -1.92 24.96 6.36
C ASN A 281 -1.42 24.77 4.91
N ASP A 282 -0.19 25.20 4.60
CA ASP A 282 0.35 25.20 3.25
C ASP A 282 1.32 24.04 2.99
N TYR A 283 1.49 23.70 1.72
CA TYR A 283 2.44 22.67 1.23
C TYR A 283 2.19 21.27 1.80
N ASN A 284 0.99 20.97 2.27
CA ASN A 284 0.66 19.63 2.75
C ASN A 284 0.26 18.70 1.60
N LYS A 285 0.47 17.40 1.80
CA LYS A 285 0.14 16.34 0.85
C LYS A 285 -0.92 15.43 1.45
N ILE A 286 -2.05 15.29 0.75
CA ILE A 286 -3.12 14.37 1.09
C ILE A 286 -3.26 13.42 -0.10
N ILE A 287 -2.65 12.25 0.01
CA ILE A 287 -2.45 11.39 -1.15
C ILE A 287 -2.84 9.94 -0.89
N ASN A 288 -3.48 9.31 -1.88
CA ASN A 288 -3.80 7.87 -1.90
C ASN A 288 -4.62 7.37 -0.70
N ASN A 289 -5.44 8.23 -0.05
CA ASN A 289 -6.26 7.80 1.06
C ASN A 289 -7.59 7.23 0.59
N LYS A 290 -8.06 6.18 1.27
CA LYS A 290 -9.40 5.63 1.10
C LYS A 290 -10.31 6.15 2.20
N ILE A 291 -11.29 6.97 1.83
CA ILE A 291 -12.16 7.70 2.76
C ILE A 291 -13.60 7.26 2.59
N THR A 292 -14.21 6.78 3.66
CA THR A 292 -15.65 6.40 3.68
C THR A 292 -16.39 7.22 4.71
N GLY A 293 -17.41 7.94 4.27
CA GLY A 293 -18.24 8.78 5.12
C GLY A 293 -19.53 8.11 5.60
N PRO A 294 -20.24 8.74 6.55
CA PRO A 294 -21.48 8.21 7.08
C PRO A 294 -22.60 8.15 6.03
N SER A 295 -23.47 7.15 6.17
CA SER A 295 -24.67 7.01 5.35
C SER A 295 -25.90 6.85 6.29
N PRO A 296 -26.92 7.74 6.20
CA PRO A 296 -27.01 8.90 5.31
C PRO A 296 -25.97 9.97 5.62
N ALA A 297 -25.65 10.82 4.61
CA ALA A 297 -24.67 11.88 4.75
C ALA A 297 -25.06 12.86 5.88
N ALA A 298 -24.11 13.16 6.77
CA ALA A 298 -24.29 14.16 7.80
C ALA A 298 -24.35 15.57 7.18
N ALA A 299 -25.17 16.48 7.75
CA ALA A 299 -25.44 17.79 7.17
C ALA A 299 -24.20 18.70 7.03
N ILE A 300 -23.15 18.47 7.81
CA ILE A 300 -21.91 19.29 7.85
C ILE A 300 -20.72 18.32 7.90
N CYS A 301 -20.54 17.48 6.89
CA CYS A 301 -19.39 16.59 6.83
C CYS A 301 -18.66 16.83 5.52
N TYR A 302 -17.35 16.89 5.60
CA TYR A 302 -16.45 16.91 4.45
C TYR A 302 -15.69 15.58 4.38
N GLY A 303 -15.55 15.02 3.19
CA GLY A 303 -14.59 13.98 2.92
C GLY A 303 -13.18 14.52 3.18
N ILE A 304 -12.81 15.58 2.44
CA ILE A 304 -11.60 16.36 2.66
C ILE A 304 -11.98 17.86 2.64
N GLY A 305 -11.82 18.54 3.76
CA GLY A 305 -11.99 20.01 3.86
C GLY A 305 -10.63 20.70 3.73
N ILE A 306 -10.47 21.59 2.75
CA ILE A 306 -9.20 22.23 2.41
C ILE A 306 -9.12 23.64 2.96
N ASN A 307 -8.08 23.93 3.72
CA ASN A 307 -7.62 25.26 4.10
C ASN A 307 -6.12 25.39 3.81
N GLY A 308 -5.68 26.60 3.40
CA GLY A 308 -4.28 26.83 3.03
C GLY A 308 -4.02 26.65 1.53
N ASN A 309 -2.79 26.93 1.14
CA ASN A 309 -2.37 27.08 -0.25
C ASN A 309 -1.26 26.07 -0.60
N ASN A 310 -1.01 25.88 -1.88
CA ASN A 310 0.07 25.02 -2.39
C ASN A 310 -0.02 23.57 -1.89
N ASN A 311 -1.19 23.09 -1.48
CA ASN A 311 -1.38 21.71 -1.05
C ASN A 311 -1.59 20.79 -2.26
N LEU A 312 -1.15 19.55 -2.13
CA LEU A 312 -1.38 18.48 -3.11
C LEU A 312 -2.44 17.51 -2.58
N ILE A 313 -3.54 17.38 -3.31
CA ILE A 313 -4.64 16.46 -3.02
C ILE A 313 -4.74 15.48 -4.19
N ALA A 314 -4.17 14.26 -4.04
CA ALA A 314 -3.97 13.36 -5.16
C ALA A 314 -4.31 11.90 -4.85
N GLY A 315 -4.88 11.19 -5.81
CA GLY A 315 -5.10 9.73 -5.73
C GLY A 315 -6.07 9.28 -4.62
N ASN A 316 -6.85 10.19 -4.02
CA ASN A 316 -7.76 9.81 -2.93
C ASN A 316 -9.05 9.20 -3.48
N VAL A 317 -9.50 8.12 -2.86
CA VAL A 317 -10.79 7.48 -3.15
C VAL A 317 -11.78 7.84 -2.04
N ILE A 318 -12.85 8.58 -2.38
CA ILE A 318 -13.82 9.09 -1.40
C ILE A 318 -15.21 8.53 -1.70
N ASN A 319 -15.72 7.69 -0.80
CA ASN A 319 -17.08 7.19 -0.84
C ASN A 319 -17.96 7.92 0.17
N TYR A 320 -18.66 8.93 -0.32
CA TYR A 320 -19.51 9.79 0.51
C TYR A 320 -20.57 10.51 -0.33
N ALA A 321 -21.81 10.62 0.14
CA ALA A 321 -22.92 11.23 -0.61
C ALA A 321 -23.05 12.75 -0.41
N GLY A 322 -21.97 13.47 -0.09
CA GLY A 322 -22.00 14.91 0.25
C GLY A 322 -20.81 15.69 -0.29
N ASN A 323 -20.25 16.56 0.54
CA ASN A 323 -19.08 17.37 0.23
C ASN A 323 -17.83 16.48 0.21
N GLY A 324 -17.40 15.99 -0.94
CA GLY A 324 -16.24 15.10 -1.09
C GLY A 324 -14.93 15.83 -0.81
N ILE A 325 -14.49 16.70 -1.74
CA ILE A 325 -13.29 17.55 -1.58
C ILE A 325 -13.72 18.99 -1.80
N VAL A 326 -13.69 19.80 -0.76
CA VAL A 326 -14.18 21.20 -0.83
C VAL A 326 -13.33 22.13 0.04
N PRO A 327 -13.35 23.46 -0.19
CA PRO A 327 -12.81 24.40 0.76
C PRO A 327 -13.46 24.22 2.15
N ALA A 328 -12.65 24.24 3.20
CA ALA A 328 -13.11 24.19 4.58
C ALA A 328 -14.01 25.38 4.89
N TRP A 329 -14.85 25.25 5.91
CA TRP A 329 -15.79 26.31 6.28
C TRP A 329 -15.07 27.62 6.62
N GLY A 330 -15.42 28.71 5.92
CA GLY A 330 -14.78 30.02 6.06
C GLY A 330 -13.39 30.14 5.39
N ALA A 331 -12.86 29.12 4.80
CA ALA A 331 -11.56 29.15 4.12
C ALA A 331 -11.67 29.67 2.68
N THR A 332 -10.62 30.36 2.23
CA THR A 332 -10.44 30.80 0.84
C THR A 332 -9.09 30.29 0.30
N PRO A 333 -8.90 28.96 0.22
CA PRO A 333 -7.66 28.40 -0.25
C PRO A 333 -7.41 28.75 -1.73
N ASN A 334 -6.14 28.77 -2.13
CA ASN A 334 -5.75 28.98 -3.52
C ASN A 334 -4.49 28.21 -3.88
N ASN A 335 -4.16 28.18 -5.16
CA ASN A 335 -2.93 27.55 -5.70
C ASN A 335 -2.71 26.10 -5.25
N ASN A 336 -3.78 25.33 -5.09
CA ASN A 336 -3.72 23.90 -4.74
C ASN A 336 -3.77 23.03 -6.00
N THR A 337 -3.24 21.83 -5.91
CA THR A 337 -3.30 20.81 -6.98
C THR A 337 -4.21 19.67 -6.57
N TYR A 338 -5.15 19.33 -7.45
CA TYR A 338 -6.14 18.26 -7.27
C TYR A 338 -6.02 17.29 -8.44
N CYS A 339 -5.49 16.10 -8.23
CA CYS A 339 -5.33 15.16 -9.33
C CYS A 339 -5.63 13.72 -8.95
N ASP A 340 -6.07 12.96 -9.94
CA ASP A 340 -6.25 11.51 -9.83
C ASP A 340 -7.19 11.07 -8.68
N ASN A 341 -8.08 11.97 -8.21
CA ASN A 341 -9.02 11.64 -7.14
C ASN A 341 -10.29 10.99 -7.71
N VAL A 342 -10.80 9.99 -7.01
CA VAL A 342 -12.02 9.26 -7.35
C VAL A 342 -13.09 9.49 -6.28
N LEU A 343 -14.14 10.23 -6.59
CA LEU A 343 -15.24 10.53 -5.71
C LEU A 343 -16.48 9.75 -6.14
N ILE A 344 -16.97 8.87 -5.30
CA ILE A 344 -18.13 8.00 -5.55
C ILE A 344 -19.27 8.32 -4.56
N GLY A 345 -20.42 7.66 -4.73
CA GLY A 345 -21.57 7.85 -3.83
C GLY A 345 -22.32 9.18 -3.99
N GLY A 346 -22.07 9.95 -5.07
CA GLY A 346 -22.66 11.28 -5.27
C GLY A 346 -21.82 12.44 -4.72
N ALA A 347 -20.60 12.17 -4.26
CA ALA A 347 -19.69 13.18 -3.72
C ALA A 347 -19.35 14.28 -4.73
N SER A 348 -19.36 15.52 -4.27
CA SER A 348 -18.98 16.70 -5.06
C SER A 348 -17.57 17.16 -4.75
N MET A 349 -16.94 17.82 -5.74
CA MET A 349 -15.62 18.40 -5.61
C MET A 349 -15.65 19.88 -5.95
N SER A 350 -15.03 20.70 -5.11
CA SER A 350 -14.85 22.12 -5.36
C SER A 350 -13.37 22.48 -5.35
N VAL A 351 -12.85 22.77 -6.52
CA VAL A 351 -11.48 23.23 -6.71
C VAL A 351 -11.36 24.67 -6.22
N ALA A 352 -10.36 24.95 -5.42
CA ALA A 352 -10.11 26.30 -4.92
C ALA A 352 -9.72 27.26 -6.06
N ALA A 353 -9.74 28.56 -5.80
CA ALA A 353 -9.31 29.55 -6.78
C ALA A 353 -7.85 29.41 -7.18
N SER A 354 -7.49 29.84 -8.39
CA SER A 354 -6.10 29.83 -8.91
C SER A 354 -5.37 28.48 -8.79
N SER A 355 -6.12 27.40 -8.86
CA SER A 355 -5.66 26.02 -8.61
C SER A 355 -5.67 25.19 -9.90
N ILE A 356 -5.08 23.98 -9.83
CA ILE A 356 -5.05 23.05 -10.95
C ILE A 356 -5.82 21.78 -10.58
N ALA A 357 -6.67 21.29 -11.51
CA ALA A 357 -7.41 20.04 -11.32
C ALA A 357 -7.36 19.16 -12.56
N TYR A 358 -6.84 17.93 -12.45
CA TYR A 358 -6.77 17.04 -13.60
C TYR A 358 -6.97 15.56 -13.23
N ASN A 359 -7.44 14.78 -14.20
CA ASN A 359 -7.67 13.34 -14.08
C ASN A 359 -8.60 12.94 -12.91
N ASN A 360 -9.49 13.83 -12.45
CA ASN A 360 -10.39 13.48 -11.35
C ASN A 360 -11.68 12.87 -11.90
N THR A 361 -12.18 11.86 -11.19
CA THR A 361 -13.51 11.27 -11.43
C THR A 361 -14.46 11.64 -10.28
N VAL A 362 -15.56 12.34 -10.61
CA VAL A 362 -16.45 12.93 -9.61
C VAL A 362 -17.90 12.50 -9.88
N SER A 363 -18.45 11.63 -9.05
CA SER A 363 -19.87 11.19 -9.21
C SER A 363 -20.91 12.26 -8.93
N GLY A 364 -20.50 13.38 -8.30
CA GLY A 364 -21.30 14.58 -8.08
C GLY A 364 -20.93 15.74 -9.01
N THR A 365 -21.03 16.97 -8.52
CA THR A 365 -20.65 18.17 -9.25
C THR A 365 -19.17 18.50 -9.03
N LEU A 366 -18.46 18.75 -10.12
CA LEU A 366 -17.12 19.34 -10.11
C LEU A 366 -17.25 20.86 -10.34
N THR A 367 -16.90 21.64 -9.32
CA THR A 367 -16.85 23.11 -9.41
C THR A 367 -15.41 23.57 -9.55
N ILE A 368 -15.10 24.27 -10.61
CA ILE A 368 -13.77 24.83 -10.87
C ILE A 368 -13.73 26.26 -10.35
N GLY A 369 -12.87 26.51 -9.38
CA GLY A 369 -12.71 27.83 -8.74
C GLY A 369 -12.18 28.88 -9.70
N SER A 370 -12.42 30.15 -9.40
CA SER A 370 -12.04 31.27 -10.26
C SER A 370 -10.55 31.32 -10.58
N GLY A 371 -10.19 31.53 -11.83
CA GLY A 371 -8.80 31.61 -12.30
C GLY A 371 -8.07 30.27 -12.32
N SER A 372 -8.76 29.16 -12.15
CA SER A 372 -8.17 27.82 -12.11
C SER A 372 -8.09 27.17 -13.49
N VAL A 373 -7.24 26.16 -13.62
CA VAL A 373 -7.07 25.35 -14.81
C VAL A 373 -7.52 23.91 -14.50
N ALA A 374 -8.39 23.35 -15.35
CA ALA A 374 -8.84 21.97 -15.18
C ALA A 374 -8.84 21.22 -16.52
N TYR A 375 -8.39 19.96 -16.51
CA TYR A 375 -8.36 19.13 -17.72
C TYR A 375 -8.45 17.63 -17.39
N ASN A 376 -8.93 16.86 -18.35
CA ASN A 376 -9.09 15.40 -18.25
C ASN A 376 -9.95 14.97 -17.03
N ASN A 377 -10.96 15.76 -16.65
CA ASN A 377 -11.83 15.39 -15.54
C ASN A 377 -13.14 14.79 -16.03
N THR A 378 -13.66 13.82 -15.30
CA THR A 378 -14.99 13.26 -15.52
C THR A 378 -15.88 13.58 -14.32
N ALA A 379 -17.10 14.09 -14.56
CA ALA A 379 -18.03 14.45 -13.50
C ALA A 379 -19.49 14.23 -13.90
N LYS A 380 -20.40 14.20 -12.91
CA LYS A 380 -21.84 14.26 -13.22
C LYS A 380 -22.20 15.62 -13.82
N ALA A 381 -21.71 16.71 -13.22
CA ALA A 381 -21.86 18.06 -13.75
C ALA A 381 -20.57 18.85 -13.56
N ILE A 382 -20.26 19.76 -14.48
CA ILE A 382 -19.11 20.65 -14.36
C ILE A 382 -19.59 22.10 -14.28
N SER A 383 -19.16 22.81 -13.24
CA SER A 383 -19.41 24.25 -13.04
C SER A 383 -18.10 25.01 -13.14
N VAL A 384 -17.97 25.84 -14.16
CA VAL A 384 -16.75 26.61 -14.48
C VAL A 384 -16.91 28.03 -13.98
N SER A 385 -16.17 28.42 -12.95
CA SER A 385 -16.19 29.78 -12.39
C SER A 385 -15.44 30.78 -13.29
N SER A 386 -15.54 32.07 -12.92
CA SER A 386 -15.00 33.14 -13.73
C SER A 386 -13.50 33.04 -13.99
N ASN A 387 -13.10 33.36 -15.21
CA ASN A 387 -11.71 33.39 -15.69
C ASN A 387 -10.97 32.05 -15.58
N SER A 388 -11.68 30.94 -15.46
CA SER A 388 -11.09 29.59 -15.42
C SER A 388 -10.97 28.98 -16.81
N VAL A 389 -10.07 28.01 -16.95
CA VAL A 389 -9.86 27.25 -18.16
C VAL A 389 -10.21 25.78 -17.90
N VAL A 390 -11.11 25.22 -18.73
CA VAL A 390 -11.47 23.80 -18.65
C VAL A 390 -11.30 23.16 -20.02
N SER A 391 -10.60 22.01 -20.06
CA SER A 391 -10.40 21.29 -21.32
C SER A 391 -10.48 19.77 -21.15
N ASN A 392 -10.67 19.07 -22.26
CA ASN A 392 -10.61 17.60 -22.36
C ASN A 392 -11.39 16.89 -21.24
N SER A 393 -12.56 17.38 -20.86
CA SER A 393 -13.30 16.89 -19.70
C SER A 393 -14.70 16.44 -20.10
N SER A 394 -15.32 15.58 -19.28
CA SER A 394 -16.64 15.02 -19.57
C SER A 394 -17.61 15.25 -18.42
N ALA A 395 -18.83 15.69 -18.76
CA ALA A 395 -19.96 15.81 -17.82
C ALA A 395 -21.13 14.97 -18.32
N THR A 396 -21.65 14.06 -17.48
CA THR A 396 -22.83 13.26 -17.86
C THR A 396 -24.15 14.04 -17.79
N ALA A 397 -24.17 15.22 -17.13
CA ALA A 397 -25.31 16.12 -17.03
C ALA A 397 -24.94 17.51 -17.55
N ALA A 398 -24.88 18.52 -16.71
CA ALA A 398 -24.78 19.91 -17.12
C ALA A 398 -23.35 20.45 -17.10
N LEU A 399 -23.03 21.28 -18.09
CA LEU A 399 -21.87 22.17 -18.11
C LEU A 399 -22.36 23.62 -17.89
N THR A 400 -21.93 24.26 -16.82
CA THR A 400 -22.27 25.66 -16.50
C THR A 400 -21.02 26.54 -16.61
N VAL A 401 -21.09 27.65 -17.31
CA VAL A 401 -19.95 28.52 -17.62
C VAL A 401 -20.21 29.95 -17.17
N GLN A 402 -19.28 30.53 -16.39
CA GLN A 402 -19.34 31.89 -15.88
C GLN A 402 -18.43 32.87 -16.68
N ALA A 403 -18.33 34.12 -16.21
CA ALA A 403 -17.70 35.22 -16.93
C ALA A 403 -16.19 34.97 -17.20
N GLY A 404 -15.74 35.25 -18.42
CA GLY A 404 -14.35 35.16 -18.83
C GLY A 404 -13.79 33.75 -18.85
N ALA A 405 -14.60 32.73 -18.58
CA ALA A 405 -14.15 31.34 -18.58
C ALA A 405 -13.90 30.84 -20.02
N LYS A 406 -12.92 29.95 -20.16
CA LYS A 406 -12.57 29.27 -21.42
C LYS A 406 -12.81 27.78 -21.29
N VAL A 407 -13.57 27.24 -22.21
CA VAL A 407 -13.94 25.82 -22.22
C VAL A 407 -13.65 25.24 -23.60
N ALA A 408 -12.86 24.14 -23.64
CA ALA A 408 -12.51 23.48 -24.89
C ALA A 408 -12.53 21.94 -24.75
N ASN A 409 -13.00 21.25 -25.80
CA ASN A 409 -13.02 19.79 -25.88
C ASN A 409 -13.76 19.14 -24.69
N VAL A 410 -14.96 19.62 -24.37
CA VAL A 410 -15.77 19.13 -23.26
C VAL A 410 -17.05 18.49 -23.76
N THR A 411 -17.40 17.33 -23.22
CA THR A 411 -18.71 16.70 -23.48
C THR A 411 -19.67 16.94 -22.32
N ALA A 412 -20.95 17.18 -22.62
CA ALA A 412 -22.00 17.32 -21.59
C ALA A 412 -23.41 17.04 -22.15
N ALA A 413 -24.37 16.76 -21.25
CA ALA A 413 -25.78 16.63 -21.68
C ALA A 413 -26.45 17.99 -21.96
N SER A 414 -26.04 19.06 -21.26
CA SER A 414 -26.54 20.41 -21.52
C SER A 414 -25.48 21.48 -21.22
N LEU A 415 -25.62 22.63 -21.91
CA LEU A 415 -24.75 23.79 -21.71
C LEU A 415 -25.57 24.98 -21.18
N SER A 416 -25.07 25.66 -20.16
CA SER A 416 -25.63 26.92 -19.64
C SER A 416 -24.53 27.95 -19.42
N VAL A 417 -24.52 29.02 -20.22
CA VAL A 417 -23.59 30.13 -20.07
C VAL A 417 -24.30 31.28 -19.36
N SER A 418 -23.74 31.73 -18.23
CA SER A 418 -24.32 32.76 -17.40
C SER A 418 -23.48 34.03 -17.24
N GLY A 419 -22.23 33.99 -17.70
CA GLY A 419 -21.30 35.11 -17.57
C GLY A 419 -20.81 35.65 -18.89
N LYS A 420 -20.53 36.94 -18.95
CA LYS A 420 -20.02 37.66 -20.13
C LYS A 420 -18.58 37.23 -20.50
N ASN A 421 -18.23 37.42 -21.78
CA ASN A 421 -16.90 37.17 -22.33
C ASN A 421 -16.46 35.69 -22.20
N ALA A 422 -17.34 34.74 -22.13
CA ALA A 422 -17.00 33.30 -22.13
C ALA A 422 -16.55 32.86 -23.54
N VAL A 423 -15.58 31.96 -23.59
CA VAL A 423 -15.10 31.33 -24.83
C VAL A 423 -15.33 29.83 -24.73
N ILE A 424 -16.07 29.27 -25.67
CA ILE A 424 -16.47 27.88 -25.68
C ILE A 424 -16.16 27.34 -27.08
N GLU A 425 -15.32 26.29 -27.10
CA GLU A 425 -14.80 25.72 -28.33
C GLU A 425 -14.78 24.19 -28.28
N ASN A 426 -15.13 23.56 -29.41
CA ASN A 426 -15.09 22.10 -29.55
C ASN A 426 -15.85 21.35 -28.45
N VAL A 427 -17.02 21.84 -28.01
CA VAL A 427 -17.84 21.12 -27.05
C VAL A 427 -18.88 20.23 -27.73
N SER A 428 -19.14 19.07 -27.16
CA SER A 428 -20.19 18.17 -27.63
C SER A 428 -21.31 18.11 -26.57
N ILE A 429 -22.46 18.67 -26.90
CA ILE A 429 -23.63 18.75 -26.04
C ILE A 429 -24.74 17.87 -26.60
N SER A 430 -25.06 16.77 -25.90
CA SER A 430 -26.08 15.83 -26.37
C SER A 430 -27.51 16.36 -26.33
N GLY A 431 -27.76 17.43 -25.60
CA GLY A 431 -29.07 18.09 -25.49
C GLY A 431 -28.99 19.59 -25.79
N VAL A 432 -29.69 20.40 -25.00
CA VAL A 432 -29.87 21.83 -25.26
C VAL A 432 -28.74 22.69 -24.75
N GLY A 433 -28.49 23.81 -25.48
CA GLY A 433 -27.61 24.86 -25.04
C GLY A 433 -28.35 26.15 -24.72
N THR A 434 -27.92 26.90 -23.71
CA THR A 434 -28.48 28.21 -23.38
C THR A 434 -27.37 29.21 -23.06
N ILE A 435 -27.32 30.31 -23.82
CA ILE A 435 -26.54 31.50 -23.50
C ILE A 435 -27.54 32.51 -22.89
N LYS A 436 -27.46 32.61 -21.54
CA LYS A 436 -28.44 33.41 -20.73
C LYS A 436 -28.31 34.90 -21.01
N SER A 437 -29.35 35.70 -20.65
CA SER A 437 -29.37 37.15 -20.86
C SER A 437 -28.19 37.91 -20.25
N SER A 438 -27.58 37.38 -19.20
CA SER A 438 -26.37 37.96 -18.56
C SER A 438 -25.05 37.64 -19.30
N ALA A 439 -25.05 36.71 -20.24
CA ALA A 439 -23.84 36.15 -20.87
C ALA A 439 -23.51 36.85 -22.20
N THR A 440 -23.34 38.16 -22.17
CA THR A 440 -22.99 38.95 -23.36
C THR A 440 -21.57 38.74 -23.83
N ASN A 441 -21.31 38.94 -25.13
CA ASN A 441 -19.99 38.78 -25.74
C ASN A 441 -19.41 37.40 -25.58
N THR A 442 -20.23 36.35 -25.66
CA THR A 442 -19.83 34.96 -25.65
C THR A 442 -19.37 34.51 -27.04
N THR A 443 -18.27 33.80 -27.11
CA THR A 443 -17.80 33.10 -28.30
C THR A 443 -18.10 31.63 -28.18
N LEU A 444 -18.87 31.05 -29.10
CA LEU A 444 -19.20 29.64 -29.18
C LEU A 444 -18.87 29.16 -30.60
N ILE A 445 -17.84 28.31 -30.69
CA ILE A 445 -17.33 27.86 -32.00
C ILE A 445 -17.06 26.36 -32.03
N ASN A 446 -17.09 25.77 -33.22
CA ASN A 446 -16.72 24.36 -33.50
C ASN A 446 -17.43 23.35 -32.58
N SER A 447 -18.67 23.61 -32.18
CA SER A 447 -19.36 22.81 -31.14
C SER A 447 -20.58 22.10 -31.73
N THR A 448 -20.90 20.94 -31.15
CA THR A 448 -22.06 20.13 -31.60
C THR A 448 -23.14 20.13 -30.54
N PHE A 449 -24.42 20.20 -30.95
CA PHE A 449 -25.58 20.16 -30.11
C PHE A 449 -26.62 19.17 -30.62
N GLY A 450 -27.07 18.25 -29.78
CA GLY A 450 -28.19 17.37 -30.06
C GLY A 450 -29.55 18.00 -29.73
N GLY A 451 -29.61 19.22 -29.20
CA GLY A 451 -30.79 20.01 -28.92
C GLY A 451 -30.64 21.47 -29.32
N MET A 452 -31.73 22.23 -29.25
CA MET A 452 -31.76 23.63 -29.64
C MET A 452 -30.83 24.51 -28.84
N LEU A 453 -30.11 25.42 -29.51
CA LEU A 453 -29.32 26.47 -28.84
C LEU A 453 -30.16 27.75 -28.67
N THR A 454 -30.35 28.17 -27.44
CA THR A 454 -31.07 29.43 -27.12
C THR A 454 -30.04 30.51 -26.76
N VAL A 455 -30.07 31.65 -27.50
CA VAL A 455 -29.18 32.81 -27.30
C VAL A 455 -30.02 34.01 -26.84
N GLN A 456 -29.99 34.24 -25.51
CA GLN A 456 -30.85 35.30 -24.87
C GLN A 456 -30.10 36.63 -24.68
N SER A 457 -28.79 36.65 -24.87
CA SER A 457 -27.95 37.84 -24.66
C SER A 457 -27.49 38.44 -25.97
N ALA A 458 -26.83 39.57 -25.88
CA ALA A 458 -26.35 40.34 -27.06
C ALA A 458 -24.83 40.17 -27.30
N LYS A 459 -24.41 40.47 -28.52
CA LYS A 459 -23.01 40.58 -28.95
C LYS A 459 -22.23 39.23 -28.92
N ASN A 460 -22.94 38.12 -29.10
CA ASN A 460 -22.30 36.82 -29.13
C ASN A 460 -21.81 36.46 -30.53
N THR A 461 -20.76 35.66 -30.61
CA THR A 461 -20.23 35.09 -31.85
C THR A 461 -20.49 33.59 -31.83
N ILE A 462 -21.35 33.11 -32.76
CA ILE A 462 -21.78 31.72 -32.89
C ILE A 462 -21.36 31.23 -34.29
N LYS A 463 -20.25 30.46 -34.36
CA LYS A 463 -19.71 30.06 -35.66
C LYS A 463 -19.24 28.62 -35.70
N TYR A 464 -19.33 28.00 -36.86
CA TYR A 464 -18.83 26.63 -37.10
C TYR A 464 -19.43 25.56 -36.22
N ASN A 465 -20.63 25.81 -35.63
CA ASN A 465 -21.31 24.84 -34.82
C ASN A 465 -22.20 23.92 -35.65
N ASN A 466 -22.35 22.68 -35.17
CA ASN A 466 -23.22 21.68 -35.75
C ASN A 466 -24.46 21.44 -34.88
N ILE A 467 -25.65 21.75 -35.38
CA ILE A 467 -26.92 21.53 -34.66
C ILE A 467 -27.90 20.87 -35.62
N VAL A 468 -28.15 19.58 -35.43
CA VAL A 468 -29.03 18.78 -36.26
C VAL A 468 -30.18 18.25 -35.40
N LEU A 469 -31.36 18.78 -35.62
CA LEU A 469 -32.60 18.37 -34.96
C LEU A 469 -33.53 17.69 -35.95
N ALA A 470 -33.92 16.47 -35.67
CA ALA A 470 -34.85 15.71 -36.51
C ALA A 470 -36.24 16.36 -36.63
N THR A 471 -36.64 17.14 -35.62
CA THR A 471 -37.92 17.88 -35.56
C THR A 471 -37.68 19.23 -34.90
N GLY A 472 -38.54 20.19 -35.16
CA GLY A 472 -38.47 21.50 -34.53
C GLY A 472 -38.45 22.66 -35.56
N ASP A 473 -38.77 23.89 -35.14
CA ASP A 473 -38.86 25.06 -35.99
C ASP A 473 -37.56 25.91 -36.02
N ALA A 474 -36.60 25.60 -35.15
CA ALA A 474 -35.30 26.29 -35.09
C ALA A 474 -34.22 25.45 -34.48
N ALA A 475 -33.02 25.44 -35.04
CA ALA A 475 -31.80 24.94 -34.43
C ALA A 475 -31.19 25.97 -33.46
N ILE A 476 -31.30 27.26 -33.80
CA ILE A 476 -30.90 28.39 -32.93
C ILE A 476 -32.09 29.33 -32.73
N LEU A 477 -32.42 29.59 -31.46
CA LEU A 477 -33.36 30.63 -31.09
C LEU A 477 -32.61 31.85 -30.50
N ALA A 478 -32.55 32.97 -31.23
CA ALA A 478 -31.84 34.18 -30.84
C ALA A 478 -32.84 35.28 -30.44
N THR A 479 -32.94 35.54 -29.12
CA THR A 479 -33.79 36.57 -28.53
C THR A 479 -33.04 37.80 -28.07
N GLY A 480 -31.69 37.72 -28.02
CA GLY A 480 -30.80 38.88 -27.82
C GLY A 480 -30.34 39.49 -29.14
N GLY A 481 -29.89 40.77 -29.13
CA GLY A 481 -29.48 41.49 -30.35
C GLY A 481 -27.97 41.52 -30.62
N ASP A 482 -27.59 42.05 -31.77
CA ASP A 482 -26.17 42.22 -32.18
C ASP A 482 -25.34 40.92 -32.19
N ASN A 483 -25.99 39.76 -32.31
CA ASN A 483 -25.28 38.47 -32.37
C ASN A 483 -24.85 38.21 -33.83
N VAL A 484 -23.66 37.57 -33.97
CA VAL A 484 -23.13 37.09 -35.26
C VAL A 484 -23.28 35.57 -35.31
N ILE A 485 -24.21 35.08 -36.11
CA ILE A 485 -24.54 33.65 -36.26
C ILE A 485 -24.22 33.26 -37.72
N THR A 486 -23.01 32.75 -37.94
CA THR A 486 -22.53 32.51 -39.32
C THR A 486 -21.74 31.21 -39.42
N ASN A 487 -21.73 30.63 -40.61
CA ASN A 487 -20.93 29.44 -40.95
C ASN A 487 -21.25 28.23 -40.03
N ASN A 488 -22.45 28.18 -39.45
CA ASN A 488 -22.90 27.03 -38.69
C ASN A 488 -23.60 26.04 -39.61
N TYR A 489 -23.61 24.79 -39.17
CA TYR A 489 -24.36 23.74 -39.81
C TYR A 489 -25.65 23.51 -39.08
N LEU A 490 -26.77 23.87 -39.63
CA LEU A 490 -28.05 23.97 -38.94
C LEU A 490 -29.16 23.23 -39.67
N ILE A 491 -29.79 22.28 -38.99
CA ILE A 491 -31.01 21.58 -39.41
C ILE A 491 -32.03 21.58 -38.29
N ALA A 492 -33.27 21.92 -38.58
CA ALA A 492 -34.38 21.78 -37.61
C ALA A 492 -35.62 21.34 -38.39
N GLY A 493 -35.92 20.04 -38.36
CA GLY A 493 -36.99 19.47 -39.19
C GLY A 493 -36.75 19.74 -40.66
N ASP A 494 -37.63 20.55 -41.30
CA ASP A 494 -37.52 20.98 -42.69
C ASP A 494 -36.77 22.31 -42.89
N LYS A 495 -36.31 22.94 -41.80
CA LYS A 495 -35.54 24.19 -41.83
C LYS A 495 -34.06 23.92 -41.95
N LEU A 496 -33.41 24.61 -42.92
CA LEU A 496 -32.01 24.41 -43.23
C LEU A 496 -31.22 25.74 -43.21
N GLY A 497 -29.97 25.72 -42.76
CA GLY A 497 -29.06 26.86 -42.74
C GLY A 497 -29.64 28.09 -42.07
N ASP A 498 -29.63 29.22 -42.72
CA ASP A 498 -30.13 30.49 -42.17
C ASP A 498 -31.61 30.40 -41.76
N ASN A 499 -32.43 29.60 -42.44
CA ASN A 499 -33.84 29.39 -42.14
C ASN A 499 -34.05 28.54 -40.85
N ALA A 500 -33.05 27.84 -40.39
CA ALA A 500 -33.07 27.13 -39.10
C ALA A 500 -32.68 28.03 -37.92
N VAL A 501 -32.47 29.34 -38.17
CA VAL A 501 -32.26 30.33 -37.09
C VAL A 501 -33.56 31.16 -36.93
N ASN A 502 -34.18 31.05 -35.76
CA ASN A 502 -35.27 31.92 -35.35
C ASN A 502 -34.69 33.13 -34.59
N SER A 503 -34.52 34.25 -35.33
CA SER A 503 -34.06 35.53 -34.73
C SER A 503 -35.22 36.44 -34.49
N THR A 504 -35.48 36.81 -33.20
CA THR A 504 -36.53 37.71 -32.84
C THR A 504 -36.08 39.20 -32.85
N VAL A 505 -34.81 39.46 -33.17
CA VAL A 505 -34.17 40.79 -33.12
C VAL A 505 -33.46 41.06 -34.46
N GLU A 506 -33.79 42.16 -35.08
CA GLU A 506 -33.29 42.55 -36.42
C GLU A 506 -31.77 42.87 -36.46
N THR A 507 -31.16 43.23 -35.32
CA THR A 507 -29.75 43.57 -35.24
C THR A 507 -28.84 42.35 -35.30
N ASN A 508 -29.35 41.12 -35.27
CA ASN A 508 -28.56 39.92 -35.45
C ASN A 508 -28.11 39.71 -36.88
N ILE A 509 -26.85 39.38 -37.07
CA ILE A 509 -26.30 39.01 -38.39
C ILE A 509 -26.42 37.49 -38.52
N VAL A 510 -27.39 37.04 -39.30
CA VAL A 510 -27.62 35.62 -39.65
C VAL A 510 -27.35 35.44 -41.12
N LYS A 511 -26.25 34.76 -41.48
CA LYS A 511 -25.89 34.51 -42.85
C LYS A 511 -24.85 33.40 -42.99
N ASP A 512 -24.73 32.89 -44.18
CA ASP A 512 -23.73 31.89 -44.56
C ASP A 512 -23.82 30.59 -43.73
N ASN A 513 -24.98 30.28 -43.09
CA ASN A 513 -25.19 29.01 -42.41
C ASN A 513 -25.62 27.94 -43.40
N LEU A 514 -25.08 26.75 -43.27
CA LEU A 514 -25.28 25.64 -44.20
C LEU A 514 -26.43 24.73 -43.74
N PRO A 515 -27.07 23.96 -44.56
CA PRO A 515 -26.70 23.36 -45.82
C PRO A 515 -27.54 23.73 -47.04
N GLY A 516 -26.99 23.38 -48.26
CA GLY A 516 -27.75 23.33 -49.52
C GLY A 516 -28.43 21.98 -49.78
N GLY A 517 -28.02 20.86 -49.26
CA GLY A 517 -28.58 19.51 -49.38
C GLY A 517 -27.93 18.51 -48.40
N ILE A 518 -28.63 17.41 -48.09
CA ILE A 518 -28.18 16.40 -47.14
C ILE A 518 -27.80 15.12 -47.87
N VAL A 519 -26.63 14.54 -47.52
CA VAL A 519 -26.18 13.25 -48.01
C VAL A 519 -25.78 12.39 -46.78
N ASN A 520 -26.39 11.22 -46.63
CA ASN A 520 -26.06 10.32 -45.58
C ASN A 520 -24.85 9.44 -45.94
N VAL A 521 -23.84 9.42 -45.08
CA VAL A 521 -22.61 8.63 -45.21
C VAL A 521 -22.57 7.57 -44.13
N THR A 522 -22.22 6.35 -44.49
CA THR A 522 -21.93 5.28 -43.53
C THR A 522 -20.46 4.92 -43.65
N ILE A 523 -19.71 5.01 -42.54
CA ILE A 523 -18.31 4.67 -42.46
C ILE A 523 -18.17 3.44 -41.55
N THR A 524 -17.52 2.41 -42.06
CA THR A 524 -17.18 1.21 -41.26
C THR A 524 -15.67 0.96 -41.33
N ALA A 525 -15.07 0.80 -40.20
CA ALA A 525 -13.68 0.37 -40.04
C ALA A 525 -13.60 -0.64 -38.88
N LYS A 526 -12.74 -1.62 -39.02
CA LYS A 526 -12.46 -2.55 -37.93
C LYS A 526 -11.20 -2.08 -37.21
N ASP A 527 -11.23 -2.17 -35.87
CA ASP A 527 -10.03 -2.04 -35.06
C ASP A 527 -9.02 -3.13 -35.42
N VAL A 528 -7.75 -2.75 -35.46
CA VAL A 528 -6.65 -3.64 -35.85
C VAL A 528 -5.47 -3.50 -34.90
N PHE A 529 -4.53 -4.42 -35.00
CA PHE A 529 -3.23 -4.29 -34.33
C PHE A 529 -2.23 -3.51 -35.18
N GLU A 530 -1.29 -2.83 -34.51
CA GLU A 530 -0.18 -2.12 -35.17
C GLU A 530 0.61 -3.06 -36.08
N GLY A 531 0.89 -2.58 -37.29
CA GLY A 531 1.50 -3.38 -38.35
C GLY A 531 0.48 -4.03 -39.30
N SER A 532 -0.82 -3.96 -39.00
CA SER A 532 -1.88 -4.42 -39.87
C SER A 532 -2.50 -3.25 -40.65
N ASP A 533 -3.06 -3.54 -41.82
CA ASP A 533 -3.76 -2.56 -42.64
C ASP A 533 -5.15 -2.26 -42.08
N VAL A 534 -5.50 -0.97 -41.96
CA VAL A 534 -6.86 -0.50 -41.67
C VAL A 534 -7.64 -0.40 -42.98
N ILE A 535 -8.72 -1.16 -43.11
CA ILE A 535 -9.62 -1.08 -44.23
C ILE A 535 -10.85 -0.27 -43.82
N ILE A 536 -11.11 0.83 -44.51
CA ILE A 536 -12.23 1.73 -44.24
C ILE A 536 -13.20 1.63 -45.39
N ASP A 537 -14.39 1.14 -45.16
CA ASP A 537 -15.47 1.10 -46.10
C ASP A 537 -16.41 2.31 -45.94
N VAL A 538 -16.71 3.00 -47.02
CA VAL A 538 -17.59 4.16 -47.03
C VAL A 538 -18.76 3.90 -47.98
N THR A 539 -19.98 4.05 -47.48
CA THR A 539 -21.20 3.94 -48.25
C THR A 539 -21.99 5.26 -48.25
N VAL A 540 -22.58 5.65 -49.37
CA VAL A 540 -23.33 6.91 -49.53
C VAL A 540 -24.71 6.65 -50.10
N ASP A 541 -25.78 7.18 -49.50
CA ASP A 541 -27.19 6.82 -49.77
C ASP A 541 -27.74 7.34 -51.12
N SER A 542 -27.09 8.25 -51.84
CA SER A 542 -27.55 8.63 -53.20
C SER A 542 -26.45 9.26 -54.02
N LEU A 543 -26.03 8.53 -55.05
CA LEU A 543 -24.89 8.89 -55.89
C LEU A 543 -25.22 9.45 -57.24
N SER A 544 -26.46 9.83 -57.56
CA SER A 544 -26.83 10.19 -58.92
C SER A 544 -26.21 11.48 -59.44
N ASN A 545 -25.02 11.88 -59.15
CA ASN A 545 -24.18 12.92 -59.77
C ASN A 545 -23.07 13.46 -58.85
N LEU A 546 -22.66 12.73 -57.79
CA LEU A 546 -21.79 13.25 -56.73
C LEU A 546 -20.40 12.56 -56.66
N THR A 547 -20.01 11.77 -57.64
CA THR A 547 -18.93 10.76 -57.51
C THR A 547 -17.51 11.30 -57.47
N GLU A 548 -17.20 12.54 -57.74
CA GLU A 548 -15.81 12.96 -57.94
C GLU A 548 -15.20 13.85 -56.84
N LYS A 549 -15.92 14.14 -55.77
CA LYS A 549 -15.49 15.13 -54.76
C LYS A 549 -15.47 14.65 -53.33
N PHE A 550 -15.65 13.36 -53.08
CA PHE A 550 -15.56 12.82 -51.73
C PHE A 550 -14.10 12.56 -51.34
N MET A 551 -13.71 13.03 -50.16
CA MET A 551 -12.38 12.86 -49.58
C MET A 551 -12.54 12.19 -48.20
N LEU A 552 -11.73 11.18 -47.92
CA LEU A 552 -11.60 10.60 -46.58
C LEU A 552 -10.37 11.19 -45.88
N LYS A 553 -10.53 11.67 -44.68
CA LYS A 553 -9.45 12.19 -43.83
C LYS A 553 -9.20 11.25 -42.67
N ILE A 554 -7.97 10.85 -42.52
CA ILE A 554 -7.47 10.07 -41.39
C ILE A 554 -6.00 10.38 -41.18
N ASN A 555 -5.55 10.53 -39.93
CA ASN A 555 -4.16 10.78 -39.55
C ASN A 555 -3.53 11.98 -40.35
N ASN A 556 -4.29 13.08 -40.49
CA ASN A 556 -3.89 14.28 -41.22
C ASN A 556 -3.59 14.03 -42.72
N LYS A 557 -3.94 12.89 -43.26
CA LYS A 557 -3.85 12.59 -44.71
C LYS A 557 -5.23 12.57 -45.32
N GLU A 558 -5.30 12.91 -46.63
CA GLU A 558 -6.52 12.93 -47.40
C GLU A 558 -6.43 11.90 -48.54
N TYR A 559 -7.51 11.14 -48.70
CA TYR A 559 -7.62 10.10 -49.72
C TYR A 559 -8.86 10.37 -50.54
N VAL A 560 -8.73 10.34 -51.88
CA VAL A 560 -9.86 10.49 -52.80
C VAL A 560 -10.67 9.19 -52.75
N LEU A 561 -11.99 9.29 -52.51
CA LEU A 561 -12.91 8.17 -52.58
C LEU A 561 -13.41 7.93 -53.99
N SER A 562 -13.20 6.72 -54.50
CA SER A 562 -13.71 6.27 -55.80
C SER A 562 -14.85 5.29 -55.52
N PHE A 563 -16.10 5.68 -55.86
CA PHE A 563 -17.27 4.88 -55.58
C PHE A 563 -17.65 3.94 -56.75
N THR A 564 -18.00 2.72 -56.44
CA THR A 564 -18.65 1.74 -57.30
C THR A 564 -19.91 1.26 -56.58
N ASP A 565 -21.08 1.37 -57.21
CA ASP A 565 -22.36 1.02 -56.60
C ASP A 565 -22.59 1.62 -55.19
N SER A 566 -22.32 2.92 -55.02
CA SER A 566 -22.43 3.67 -53.76
C SER A 566 -21.44 3.27 -52.69
N LYS A 567 -20.42 2.48 -52.98
CA LYS A 567 -19.39 2.01 -52.03
C LYS A 567 -18.00 2.39 -52.49
N ALA A 568 -17.17 2.79 -51.55
CA ALA A 568 -15.74 3.00 -51.73
C ALA A 568 -15.00 2.38 -50.56
N ASN A 569 -13.76 1.96 -50.77
CA ASN A 569 -12.88 1.54 -49.69
C ASN A 569 -11.51 2.21 -49.79
N VAL A 570 -10.87 2.34 -48.67
CA VAL A 570 -9.49 2.85 -48.56
C VAL A 570 -8.72 1.95 -47.57
N THR A 571 -7.55 1.50 -48.00
CA THR A 571 -6.64 0.73 -47.17
C THR A 571 -5.53 1.64 -46.69
N ILE A 572 -5.33 1.72 -45.37
CA ILE A 572 -4.30 2.53 -44.74
C ILE A 572 -3.31 1.62 -44.07
N SER A 573 -2.06 1.66 -44.50
CA SER A 573 -0.95 0.90 -43.90
C SER A 573 -0.15 1.79 -42.95
N ASP A 574 0.65 1.16 -42.07
CA ASP A 574 1.65 1.81 -41.22
C ASP A 574 1.08 2.83 -40.20
N LEU A 575 -0.15 2.62 -39.72
CA LEU A 575 -0.65 3.39 -38.58
C LEU A 575 -0.03 2.86 -37.30
N THR A 576 0.48 3.75 -36.47
CA THR A 576 0.98 3.43 -35.12
C THR A 576 -0.17 3.26 -34.12
N ALA A 577 0.10 2.68 -32.96
CA ALA A 577 -0.91 2.54 -31.92
C ALA A 577 -1.55 3.89 -31.56
N GLY A 578 -2.88 3.90 -31.52
CA GLY A 578 -3.66 5.10 -31.22
C GLY A 578 -5.08 5.04 -31.73
N LYS A 579 -5.89 6.01 -31.35
CA LYS A 579 -7.24 6.21 -31.85
C LYS A 579 -7.21 7.26 -32.98
N TYR A 580 -7.78 6.94 -34.11
CA TYR A 580 -7.79 7.77 -35.31
C TYR A 580 -9.21 8.14 -35.68
N ASP A 581 -9.49 9.45 -35.69
CA ASP A 581 -10.75 9.96 -36.23
C ASP A 581 -10.76 9.85 -37.73
N ILE A 582 -11.86 9.34 -38.26
CA ILE A 582 -12.13 9.22 -39.66
C ILE A 582 -13.20 10.25 -40.05
N ALA A 583 -12.96 11.06 -41.01
CA ALA A 583 -13.96 12.01 -41.55
C ALA A 583 -14.06 11.91 -43.07
N VAL A 584 -15.26 11.91 -43.57
CA VAL A 584 -15.55 12.02 -44.99
C VAL A 584 -16.03 13.43 -45.29
N THR A 585 -15.44 14.10 -46.26
CA THR A 585 -15.82 15.45 -46.70
C THR A 585 -16.17 15.45 -48.17
N TYR A 586 -16.97 16.46 -48.62
CA TYR A 586 -17.33 16.70 -50.01
C TYR A 586 -16.72 18.03 -50.48
N GLY A 587 -16.11 18.08 -51.62
CA GLY A 587 -15.20 19.14 -52.05
C GLY A 587 -15.82 20.49 -52.41
N ASP A 588 -17.15 20.65 -52.41
CA ASP A 588 -17.86 21.94 -52.42
C ASP A 588 -18.92 21.95 -51.32
N GLU A 589 -19.09 23.10 -50.69
CA GLU A 589 -20.01 23.28 -49.54
C GLU A 589 -21.51 23.21 -49.90
N THR A 590 -21.84 22.76 -51.13
CA THR A 590 -23.20 22.65 -51.63
C THR A 590 -24.00 21.52 -51.00
N TYR A 591 -23.31 20.51 -50.41
CA TYR A 591 -23.95 19.34 -49.78
C TYR A 591 -23.44 19.16 -48.39
N THR A 592 -24.35 18.79 -47.55
CA THR A 592 -24.03 18.39 -46.18
C THR A 592 -23.98 16.89 -46.04
N LEU A 593 -22.89 16.41 -45.51
CA LEU A 593 -22.75 15.04 -45.14
C LEU A 593 -23.23 14.87 -43.70
N ILE A 594 -24.14 13.92 -43.46
CA ILE A 594 -24.50 13.45 -42.12
C ILE A 594 -23.87 12.08 -41.89
N ASN A 595 -23.56 11.76 -40.61
CA ASN A 595 -22.86 10.56 -40.23
C ASN A 595 -21.47 10.38 -40.91
N ALA A 596 -20.84 11.48 -41.28
CA ALA A 596 -19.62 11.52 -42.06
C ALA A 596 -18.35 11.42 -41.17
N THR A 597 -18.48 11.02 -39.93
CA THR A 597 -17.39 10.80 -38.99
C THR A 597 -17.51 9.45 -38.34
N SER A 598 -16.38 8.81 -38.10
CA SER A 598 -16.22 7.55 -37.37
C SER A 598 -14.85 7.54 -36.72
N ASP A 599 -14.51 6.50 -36.06
CA ASP A 599 -13.16 6.29 -35.52
C ASP A 599 -12.71 4.85 -35.71
N VAL A 600 -11.42 4.62 -35.63
CA VAL A 600 -10.80 3.31 -35.62
C VAL A 600 -9.65 3.30 -34.60
N SER A 601 -9.52 2.22 -33.89
CA SER A 601 -8.42 2.03 -32.94
C SER A 601 -7.36 1.12 -33.56
N VAL A 602 -6.10 1.52 -33.43
CA VAL A 602 -4.94 0.69 -33.72
C VAL A 602 -4.30 0.34 -32.39
N TYR A 603 -4.30 -0.93 -32.04
CA TYR A 603 -3.80 -1.40 -30.77
C TYR A 603 -2.33 -1.78 -30.88
N GLY A 604 -1.48 -1.18 -30.05
CA GLY A 604 -0.08 -1.56 -29.89
C GLY A 604 0.06 -2.75 -28.93
N ASN A 605 1.20 -2.92 -28.35
CA ASN A 605 1.46 -3.98 -27.39
C ASN A 605 1.11 -3.63 -25.92
N VAL A 606 0.44 -2.50 -25.69
CA VAL A 606 0.05 -2.06 -24.33
C VAL A 606 -1.36 -2.54 -24.02
N VAL A 607 -1.47 -3.33 -22.96
CA VAL A 607 -2.72 -3.89 -22.45
C VAL A 607 -3.16 -3.10 -21.21
N THR A 608 -4.39 -2.62 -21.18
CA THR A 608 -5.06 -2.02 -20.02
C THR A 608 -6.31 -2.82 -19.65
N ASN A 609 -6.92 -2.52 -18.51
CA ASN A 609 -8.18 -3.20 -18.11
C ASN A 609 -9.27 -3.08 -19.18
N GLU A 610 -9.40 -1.89 -19.79
CA GLU A 610 -10.41 -1.62 -20.81
C GLU A 610 -10.12 -2.33 -22.14
N THR A 611 -8.85 -2.54 -22.47
CA THR A 611 -8.43 -3.17 -23.72
C THR A 611 -8.13 -4.66 -23.57
N PHE A 612 -8.24 -5.22 -22.39
CA PHE A 612 -7.85 -6.61 -22.10
C PHE A 612 -8.44 -7.61 -23.11
N PHE A 613 -9.75 -7.53 -23.36
CA PHE A 613 -10.44 -8.44 -24.26
C PHE A 613 -10.15 -8.21 -25.76
N ILE A 614 -9.33 -7.22 -26.09
CA ILE A 614 -8.76 -7.09 -27.43
C ILE A 614 -7.63 -8.11 -27.63
N TYR A 615 -6.85 -8.37 -26.58
CA TYR A 615 -5.68 -9.25 -26.60
C TYR A 615 -5.99 -10.67 -26.14
N PHE A 616 -6.89 -10.80 -25.16
CA PHE A 616 -7.27 -12.08 -24.56
C PHE A 616 -8.77 -12.34 -24.79
N ASP A 617 -9.15 -13.61 -24.83
CA ASP A 617 -10.56 -14.00 -24.87
C ASP A 617 -11.19 -14.04 -23.47
N GLU A 618 -12.47 -14.46 -23.38
CA GLU A 618 -13.21 -14.59 -22.12
C GLU A 618 -12.65 -15.67 -21.18
N ASP A 619 -11.89 -16.63 -21.72
CA ASP A 619 -11.20 -17.68 -20.99
C ASP A 619 -9.77 -17.28 -20.58
N GLY A 620 -9.35 -16.07 -20.91
CA GLY A 620 -8.00 -15.52 -20.61
C GLY A 620 -6.88 -16.09 -21.49
N LEU A 621 -7.21 -16.63 -22.66
CA LEU A 621 -6.24 -17.09 -23.65
C LEU A 621 -5.87 -15.95 -24.59
N LEU A 622 -4.58 -15.86 -24.94
CA LEU A 622 -4.11 -14.91 -25.96
C LEU A 622 -4.79 -15.20 -27.31
N ARG A 623 -5.38 -14.20 -27.93
CA ARG A 623 -6.03 -14.34 -29.24
C ARG A 623 -4.99 -14.60 -30.34
N GLU A 624 -5.33 -15.45 -31.29
CA GLU A 624 -4.44 -15.84 -32.41
C GLU A 624 -4.03 -14.65 -33.30
N GLU A 625 -4.88 -13.63 -33.40
CA GLU A 625 -4.65 -12.43 -34.18
C GLU A 625 -3.70 -11.40 -33.51
N VAL A 626 -3.30 -11.57 -32.27
CA VAL A 626 -2.34 -10.67 -31.58
C VAL A 626 -0.94 -10.89 -32.12
N PRO A 627 -0.33 -9.90 -32.78
CA PRO A 627 0.94 -10.10 -33.48
C PRO A 627 2.19 -9.90 -32.60
N PHE A 628 2.01 -9.66 -31.31
CA PHE A 628 3.09 -9.27 -30.41
C PHE A 628 3.64 -10.45 -29.61
N ASP A 629 4.95 -10.57 -29.56
CA ASP A 629 5.68 -11.48 -28.68
C ASP A 629 6.00 -10.84 -27.30
N GLU A 630 5.73 -9.54 -27.16
CA GLU A 630 5.81 -8.80 -25.89
C GLU A 630 4.55 -7.96 -25.68
N LEU A 631 3.92 -8.10 -24.50
CA LEU A 631 2.83 -7.28 -24.04
C LEU A 631 3.23 -6.48 -22.80
N VAL A 632 2.88 -5.21 -22.77
CA VAL A 632 3.11 -4.31 -21.63
C VAL A 632 1.79 -4.08 -20.90
N PHE A 633 1.64 -4.65 -19.74
CA PHE A 633 0.46 -4.43 -18.89
C PHE A 633 0.58 -3.09 -18.18
N LYS A 634 -0.49 -2.29 -18.22
CA LYS A 634 -0.50 -0.94 -17.65
C LYS A 634 -1.77 -0.65 -16.86
N GLY A 635 -1.58 -0.12 -15.65
CA GLY A 635 -2.67 0.28 -14.77
C GLY A 635 -3.22 -0.87 -13.91
N GLU A 636 -4.44 -0.71 -13.41
CA GLU A 636 -5.09 -1.67 -12.51
C GLU A 636 -6.04 -2.58 -13.29
N PHE A 637 -5.93 -3.89 -13.06
CA PHE A 637 -6.75 -4.93 -13.69
C PHE A 637 -7.62 -5.59 -12.62
N SER A 638 -8.93 -5.55 -12.81
CA SER A 638 -9.93 -6.20 -11.97
C SER A 638 -11.19 -6.53 -12.78
N ASP A 639 -11.95 -7.50 -12.30
CA ASP A 639 -13.26 -7.87 -12.86
C ASP A 639 -13.25 -8.22 -14.36
N ILE A 640 -12.13 -8.80 -14.84
CA ILE A 640 -11.98 -9.27 -16.23
C ILE A 640 -12.02 -10.79 -16.30
N VAL A 641 -10.90 -11.47 -16.02
CA VAL A 641 -10.81 -12.93 -15.94
C VAL A 641 -10.15 -13.32 -14.60
N ASN A 642 -10.37 -14.56 -14.14
CA ASN A 642 -9.70 -15.08 -12.95
C ASN A 642 -8.34 -15.72 -13.28
N LEU A 643 -8.13 -16.09 -14.54
CA LEU A 643 -6.95 -16.81 -15.02
C LEU A 643 -6.53 -16.30 -16.38
N ILE A 644 -5.24 -15.99 -16.54
CA ILE A 644 -4.60 -15.73 -17.83
C ILE A 644 -3.74 -16.96 -18.16
N SER A 645 -4.06 -17.61 -19.27
CA SER A 645 -3.38 -18.81 -19.73
C SER A 645 -2.44 -18.50 -20.89
N ILE A 646 -1.13 -18.72 -20.69
CA ILE A 646 -0.09 -18.43 -21.67
C ILE A 646 0.31 -19.75 -22.35
N THR A 647 -0.18 -19.96 -23.56
CA THR A 647 0.01 -21.18 -24.36
C THR A 647 1.05 -21.06 -25.47
N THR A 648 1.57 -19.86 -25.71
CA THR A 648 2.61 -19.55 -26.70
C THR A 648 3.76 -18.77 -26.02
N PRO A 649 4.98 -18.78 -26.58
CA PRO A 649 6.06 -17.95 -26.09
C PRO A 649 5.64 -16.48 -26.03
N LEU A 650 5.71 -15.88 -24.84
CA LEU A 650 5.24 -14.52 -24.61
C LEU A 650 6.04 -13.85 -23.51
N LYS A 651 6.37 -12.60 -23.72
CA LYS A 651 6.92 -11.73 -22.69
C LYS A 651 5.86 -10.75 -22.20
N ILE A 652 5.53 -10.80 -20.92
CA ILE A 652 4.65 -9.83 -20.26
C ILE A 652 5.49 -8.97 -19.33
N THR A 653 5.47 -7.68 -19.58
CA THR A 653 6.14 -6.66 -18.76
C THR A 653 5.12 -5.71 -18.15
N SER A 654 5.55 -4.92 -17.18
CA SER A 654 4.68 -4.02 -16.42
C SER A 654 5.09 -2.57 -16.59
N ASP A 655 4.11 -1.71 -16.86
CA ASP A 655 4.17 -0.27 -16.63
C ASP A 655 3.23 0.06 -15.45
N ASN A 656 3.71 -0.26 -14.23
CA ASN A 656 2.95 -0.14 -12.97
C ASN A 656 1.63 -0.95 -12.95
N ALA A 657 1.62 -2.12 -13.54
CA ALA A 657 0.44 -2.97 -13.59
C ALA A 657 0.16 -3.64 -12.24
N VAL A 658 -1.09 -3.55 -11.80
CA VAL A 658 -1.62 -4.23 -10.60
C VAL A 658 -2.79 -5.12 -11.01
N LEU A 659 -2.65 -6.43 -10.84
CA LEU A 659 -3.68 -7.41 -11.16
C LEU A 659 -4.33 -7.93 -9.87
N ARG A 660 -5.65 -7.79 -9.77
CA ARG A 660 -6.42 -8.21 -8.58
C ARG A 660 -7.22 -9.47 -8.88
N ASN A 661 -6.98 -10.50 -8.08
CA ASN A 661 -7.64 -11.82 -8.17
C ASN A 661 -7.51 -12.47 -9.56
N ILE A 662 -6.38 -12.25 -10.20
CA ILE A 662 -6.04 -12.80 -11.51
C ILE A 662 -4.80 -13.66 -11.36
N ALA A 663 -4.90 -14.92 -11.76
CA ALA A 663 -3.81 -15.90 -11.76
C ALA A 663 -3.21 -16.05 -13.16
N PHE A 664 -2.01 -16.63 -13.23
CA PHE A 664 -1.34 -16.99 -14.47
C PHE A 664 -1.13 -18.50 -14.55
N ALA A 665 -1.49 -19.11 -15.68
CA ALA A 665 -1.08 -20.43 -16.09
C ALA A 665 -0.06 -20.31 -17.23
N VAL A 666 1.22 -20.52 -16.92
CA VAL A 666 2.31 -20.50 -17.90
C VAL A 666 2.50 -21.91 -18.45
N LEU A 667 1.84 -22.20 -19.56
CA LEU A 667 1.78 -23.52 -20.19
C LEU A 667 2.75 -23.67 -21.37
N SER A 668 3.38 -22.57 -21.79
CA SER A 668 4.35 -22.55 -22.89
C SER A 668 5.78 -22.37 -22.40
N ASP A 669 6.72 -22.85 -23.21
CA ASP A 669 8.15 -22.57 -23.05
C ASP A 669 8.50 -21.12 -23.41
N ASN A 670 9.64 -20.62 -22.89
CA ASN A 670 10.21 -19.31 -23.23
C ASN A 670 9.28 -18.12 -22.85
N VAL A 671 8.64 -18.20 -21.71
CA VAL A 671 7.79 -17.13 -21.19
C VAL A 671 8.53 -16.26 -20.17
N VAL A 672 8.28 -14.96 -20.23
CA VAL A 672 8.80 -13.98 -19.27
C VAL A 672 7.64 -13.22 -18.62
N LEU A 673 7.56 -13.29 -17.30
CA LEU A 673 6.72 -12.41 -16.47
C LEU A 673 7.64 -11.46 -15.69
N ASN A 674 7.53 -10.16 -15.93
CA ASN A 674 8.45 -9.21 -15.32
C ASN A 674 7.74 -7.95 -14.80
N GLY A 675 7.96 -7.63 -13.53
CA GLY A 675 7.59 -6.37 -12.91
C GLY A 675 6.12 -6.22 -12.53
N LEU A 676 5.30 -7.27 -12.63
CA LEU A 676 3.87 -7.23 -12.30
C LEU A 676 3.65 -7.21 -10.78
N THR A 677 2.60 -6.49 -10.36
CA THR A 677 2.06 -6.58 -9.00
C THR A 677 0.80 -7.44 -9.03
N LEU A 678 0.84 -8.57 -8.32
CA LEU A 678 -0.29 -9.51 -8.21
C LEU A 678 -0.84 -9.45 -6.79
N ILE A 679 -2.12 -9.13 -6.65
CA ILE A 679 -2.81 -9.07 -5.36
C ILE A 679 -4.03 -9.99 -5.43
N SER A 680 -4.05 -11.07 -4.65
CA SER A 680 -5.21 -11.94 -4.61
C SER A 680 -5.57 -12.37 -3.19
N ASN A 681 -6.87 -12.37 -2.92
CA ASN A 681 -7.48 -12.92 -1.71
C ASN A 681 -8.42 -14.10 -2.01
N VAL A 682 -8.36 -14.61 -3.23
CA VAL A 682 -9.14 -15.76 -3.72
C VAL A 682 -8.18 -16.79 -4.30
N SER A 683 -8.35 -18.06 -3.95
CA SER A 683 -7.60 -19.16 -4.55
C SER A 683 -8.18 -19.46 -5.94
N CYS A 684 -7.32 -19.58 -6.94
CA CYS A 684 -7.74 -19.96 -8.29
C CYS A 684 -7.83 -21.49 -8.42
N ALA A 685 -9.05 -22.03 -8.26
CA ALA A 685 -9.28 -23.48 -8.33
C ALA A 685 -8.90 -24.06 -9.71
N ASP A 686 -9.17 -23.34 -10.80
CA ASP A 686 -8.85 -23.74 -12.17
C ASP A 686 -7.34 -23.81 -12.42
N ASN A 687 -6.55 -23.20 -11.56
CA ASN A 687 -5.08 -23.22 -11.56
C ASN A 687 -4.49 -24.09 -10.43
N GLY A 688 -5.28 -24.98 -9.85
CA GLY A 688 -4.87 -25.82 -8.72
C GLY A 688 -4.46 -25.02 -7.47
N GLY A 689 -5.11 -23.88 -7.22
CA GLY A 689 -4.79 -22.99 -6.13
C GLY A 689 -3.53 -22.12 -6.36
N ALA A 690 -2.88 -22.19 -7.53
CA ALA A 690 -1.70 -21.41 -7.83
C ALA A 690 -2.04 -20.00 -8.35
N LEU A 691 -1.36 -18.99 -7.83
CA LEU A 691 -1.44 -17.64 -8.41
C LEU A 691 -0.59 -17.56 -9.70
N ILE A 692 0.57 -18.22 -9.71
CA ILE A 692 1.36 -18.46 -10.92
C ILE A 692 1.66 -19.95 -11.00
N LEU A 693 1.09 -20.65 -11.98
CA LEU A 693 1.44 -22.02 -12.33
C LEU A 693 2.44 -22.00 -13.48
N VAL A 694 3.55 -22.71 -13.34
CA VAL A 694 4.58 -22.86 -14.37
C VAL A 694 4.64 -24.31 -14.81
N ALA A 695 4.24 -24.57 -16.04
CA ALA A 695 4.31 -25.88 -16.70
C ALA A 695 5.16 -25.86 -17.98
N GLY A 696 5.65 -24.70 -18.41
CA GLY A 696 6.59 -24.53 -19.52
C GLY A 696 8.05 -24.45 -19.04
N ASN A 697 8.99 -24.71 -19.94
CA ASN A 697 10.44 -24.60 -19.71
C ASN A 697 10.97 -23.21 -20.10
N ASN A 698 12.16 -22.86 -19.63
CA ASN A 698 12.81 -21.57 -19.91
C ASN A 698 11.94 -20.38 -19.48
N VAL A 699 11.30 -20.49 -18.32
CA VAL A 699 10.40 -19.45 -17.81
C VAL A 699 11.16 -18.53 -16.85
N ASN A 700 10.96 -17.21 -17.03
CA ASN A 700 11.52 -16.20 -16.15
C ASN A 700 10.40 -15.42 -15.45
N VAL A 701 10.34 -15.52 -14.14
CA VAL A 701 9.45 -14.77 -13.24
C VAL A 701 10.32 -13.80 -12.44
N SER A 702 10.28 -12.53 -12.77
CA SER A 702 11.24 -11.56 -12.23
C SER A 702 10.63 -10.24 -11.79
N ASN A 703 11.21 -9.64 -10.75
CA ASN A 703 10.83 -8.32 -10.24
C ASN A 703 9.34 -8.21 -9.88
N MET A 704 8.72 -9.32 -9.51
CA MET A 704 7.31 -9.39 -9.17
C MET A 704 7.06 -8.83 -7.77
N ASN A 705 5.88 -8.25 -7.57
CA ASN A 705 5.37 -7.90 -6.26
C ASN A 705 4.07 -8.68 -6.02
N ILE A 706 4.13 -9.73 -5.22
CA ILE A 706 3.04 -10.68 -5.00
C ILE A 706 2.50 -10.53 -3.58
N SER A 707 1.18 -10.32 -3.45
CA SER A 707 0.43 -10.39 -2.21
C SER A 707 -0.70 -11.40 -2.36
N TYR A 708 -0.51 -12.61 -1.82
CA TYR A 708 -1.46 -13.72 -1.93
C TYR A 708 -1.95 -14.12 -0.54
N ILE A 709 -3.19 -13.71 -0.20
CA ILE A 709 -3.74 -13.83 1.15
C ILE A 709 -5.03 -14.64 1.10
N ILE A 710 -4.96 -15.92 1.46
CA ILE A 710 -6.10 -16.86 1.40
C ILE A 710 -6.55 -17.20 2.82
N LYS A 711 -7.73 -16.73 3.18
CA LYS A 711 -8.33 -16.95 4.51
C LYS A 711 -9.19 -18.22 4.58
N GLU A 712 -9.52 -18.79 3.45
CA GLU A 712 -10.28 -20.03 3.35
C GLU A 712 -9.34 -21.24 3.42
N SER A 713 -9.89 -22.40 3.81
CA SER A 713 -9.16 -23.67 3.87
C SER A 713 -9.21 -24.35 2.50
N VAL A 714 -8.32 -23.94 1.61
CA VAL A 714 -8.18 -24.42 0.23
C VAL A 714 -6.71 -24.48 -0.18
N ASP A 715 -6.41 -25.12 -1.31
CA ASP A 715 -5.08 -25.05 -1.89
C ASP A 715 -4.69 -23.62 -2.24
N ALA A 716 -3.49 -23.22 -1.89
CA ALA A 716 -2.95 -21.89 -2.15
C ALA A 716 -1.44 -21.94 -2.38
N VAL A 717 -0.99 -21.61 -3.59
CA VAL A 717 0.43 -21.54 -3.92
C VAL A 717 0.72 -20.26 -4.69
N ALA A 718 1.63 -19.41 -4.20
CA ALA A 718 1.89 -18.18 -4.93
C ALA A 718 2.64 -18.47 -6.25
N ILE A 719 3.68 -19.30 -6.24
CA ILE A 719 4.36 -19.77 -7.47
C ILE A 719 4.48 -21.29 -7.40
N ASN A 720 3.87 -22.00 -8.33
CA ASN A 720 3.86 -23.46 -8.44
C ASN A 720 4.50 -23.91 -9.76
N ALA A 721 5.54 -24.73 -9.70
CA ALA A 721 6.22 -25.26 -10.88
C ALA A 721 6.42 -26.76 -10.78
N ASN A 722 5.99 -27.50 -11.80
CA ASN A 722 6.04 -28.96 -11.81
C ASN A 722 6.69 -29.49 -13.07
N GLY A 723 7.75 -30.31 -12.93
CA GLY A 723 8.40 -31.04 -13.99
C GLY A 723 9.10 -30.19 -15.07
N VAL A 724 9.46 -28.96 -14.76
CA VAL A 724 10.00 -27.97 -15.71
C VAL A 724 11.50 -27.80 -15.56
N SER A 725 12.15 -27.24 -16.58
CA SER A 725 13.58 -26.93 -16.58
C SER A 725 13.84 -25.46 -16.91
N ASN A 726 14.99 -24.96 -16.44
CA ASN A 726 15.44 -23.58 -16.65
C ASN A 726 14.43 -22.53 -16.16
N LEU A 727 13.83 -22.76 -15.01
CA LEU A 727 13.00 -21.79 -14.32
C LEU A 727 13.88 -20.78 -13.58
N ASN A 728 13.61 -19.49 -13.77
CA ASN A 728 14.20 -18.40 -13.00
C ASN A 728 13.10 -17.68 -12.22
N VAL A 729 13.22 -17.63 -10.88
CA VAL A 729 12.40 -16.78 -10.02
C VAL A 729 13.32 -15.81 -9.31
N VAL A 730 13.33 -14.55 -9.74
CA VAL A 730 14.39 -13.63 -9.30
C VAL A 730 13.86 -12.25 -8.88
N ASN A 731 14.51 -11.69 -7.85
CA ASN A 731 14.32 -10.30 -7.38
C ASN A 731 12.85 -9.94 -7.09
N SER A 732 12.06 -10.88 -6.60
CA SER A 732 10.63 -10.70 -6.38
C SER A 732 10.31 -10.57 -4.89
N ASN A 733 9.29 -9.75 -4.57
CA ASN A 733 8.72 -9.65 -3.24
C ASN A 733 7.45 -10.51 -3.20
N ILE A 734 7.40 -11.47 -2.29
CA ILE A 734 6.28 -12.40 -2.13
C ILE A 734 5.78 -12.32 -0.69
N PHE A 735 4.61 -11.75 -0.51
CA PHE A 735 3.85 -11.86 0.72
C PHE A 735 2.79 -12.95 0.53
N PHE A 736 2.86 -13.99 1.35
CA PHE A 736 1.98 -15.14 1.28
C PHE A 736 1.34 -15.40 2.64
N GLU A 737 0.01 -15.46 2.69
CA GLU A 737 -0.73 -15.85 3.88
C GLU A 737 -1.79 -16.87 3.50
N SER A 738 -1.86 -17.99 4.22
CA SER A 738 -2.86 -19.04 4.01
C SER A 738 -3.26 -19.68 5.32
N CYS A 739 -4.47 -20.24 5.37
CA CYS A 739 -5.07 -20.84 6.55
C CYS A 739 -5.66 -22.23 6.27
N PRO A 740 -4.88 -23.19 5.69
CA PRO A 740 -5.37 -24.57 5.50
C PRO A 740 -5.65 -25.21 6.85
N LYS A 741 -6.79 -25.90 6.96
CA LYS A 741 -7.19 -26.67 8.15
C LYS A 741 -7.01 -28.17 7.99
N ASP A 742 -6.57 -28.61 6.82
CA ASP A 742 -6.39 -29.99 6.41
C ASP A 742 -4.97 -30.17 5.88
N ASP A 743 -4.28 -31.21 6.30
CA ASP A 743 -2.93 -31.57 5.89
C ASP A 743 -2.84 -32.13 4.45
N THR A 744 -3.98 -32.36 3.81
CA THR A 744 -4.05 -32.72 2.38
C THR A 744 -3.95 -31.52 1.45
N LEU A 745 -4.17 -30.30 1.97
CA LEU A 745 -4.10 -29.06 1.21
C LEU A 745 -2.66 -28.58 1.05
N THR A 746 -2.38 -27.96 -0.09
CA THR A 746 -1.06 -27.36 -0.40
C THR A 746 -1.09 -25.87 -0.10
N ALA A 747 -0.19 -25.38 0.74
CA ALA A 747 -0.01 -23.95 1.00
C ALA A 747 1.47 -23.59 0.98
N CYS A 748 1.92 -22.96 -0.11
CA CYS A 748 3.32 -22.60 -0.34
C CYS A 748 3.46 -21.22 -0.97
N ALA A 749 4.44 -20.43 -0.55
CA ALA A 749 4.85 -19.26 -1.32
C ALA A 749 5.53 -19.67 -2.62
N ILE A 750 6.45 -20.65 -2.56
CA ILE A 750 7.05 -21.25 -3.76
C ILE A 750 7.06 -22.77 -3.60
N ASN A 751 6.42 -23.48 -4.51
CA ASN A 751 6.42 -24.92 -4.64
C ASN A 751 7.08 -25.31 -5.96
N ILE A 752 8.17 -26.09 -5.89
CA ILE A 752 8.83 -26.65 -7.06
C ILE A 752 8.96 -28.16 -6.90
N ASP A 753 8.45 -28.89 -7.89
CA ASP A 753 8.39 -30.34 -7.90
C ASP A 753 8.93 -30.89 -9.22
N GLY A 754 9.96 -31.75 -9.19
CA GLY A 754 10.60 -32.28 -10.40
C GLY A 754 11.29 -31.21 -11.26
N VAL A 755 11.63 -30.06 -10.70
CA VAL A 755 12.25 -28.93 -11.43
C VAL A 755 13.75 -29.16 -11.59
N SER A 756 14.30 -28.74 -12.76
CA SER A 756 15.73 -28.92 -13.04
C SER A 756 16.40 -27.66 -13.61
N ASN A 757 17.72 -27.55 -13.42
CA ASN A 757 18.59 -26.51 -14.01
C ASN A 757 18.08 -25.08 -13.76
N SER A 758 17.63 -24.78 -12.55
CA SER A 758 16.83 -23.60 -12.26
C SER A 758 17.42 -22.74 -11.16
N PHE A 759 17.04 -21.44 -11.15
CA PHE A 759 17.54 -20.46 -10.21
C PHE A 759 16.40 -19.74 -9.49
N ILE A 760 16.42 -19.75 -8.17
CA ILE A 760 15.54 -18.95 -7.31
C ILE A 760 16.44 -18.02 -6.50
N ASN A 761 16.52 -16.75 -6.90
CA ASN A 761 17.59 -15.87 -6.43
C ASN A 761 17.09 -14.47 -6.08
N GLY A 762 17.54 -13.94 -4.95
CA GLY A 762 17.35 -12.54 -4.58
C GLY A 762 15.91 -12.17 -4.21
N ASN A 763 15.06 -13.14 -3.90
CA ASN A 763 13.67 -12.89 -3.56
C ASN A 763 13.50 -12.56 -2.07
N ASN A 764 12.53 -11.69 -1.77
CA ASN A 764 12.09 -11.40 -0.41
C ASN A 764 10.73 -12.06 -0.17
N ILE A 765 10.70 -13.09 0.66
CA ILE A 765 9.54 -13.96 0.86
C ILE A 765 9.10 -13.84 2.33
N THR A 766 7.89 -13.37 2.54
CA THR A 766 7.25 -13.36 3.85
C THR A 766 6.04 -14.28 3.80
N ALA A 767 6.05 -15.31 4.62
CA ALA A 767 4.97 -16.28 4.72
C ALA A 767 4.33 -16.28 6.11
N VAL A 768 3.00 -16.23 6.14
CA VAL A 768 2.17 -16.33 7.34
C VAL A 768 1.31 -17.59 7.20
N LEU A 769 1.63 -18.61 7.95
CA LEU A 769 1.05 -19.94 7.82
C LEU A 769 0.50 -20.45 9.16
N PRO A 770 -0.54 -21.31 9.17
CA PRO A 770 -0.95 -21.97 10.38
C PRO A 770 0.10 -23.03 10.79
N TYR A 771 0.06 -23.41 12.04
CA TYR A 771 0.73 -24.61 12.45
C TYR A 771 0.04 -25.85 11.85
N LEU A 772 0.84 -26.71 11.23
CA LEU A 772 0.33 -27.96 10.72
C LEU A 772 0.00 -28.97 11.79
N PHE A 773 -1.16 -29.57 11.66
CA PHE A 773 -1.60 -30.74 12.39
C PHE A 773 -1.18 -31.99 11.64
N ALA A 774 -0.16 -32.73 12.07
CA ALA A 774 0.06 -34.06 11.56
C ALA A 774 -0.96 -34.99 12.23
N SER A 775 -2.08 -35.27 11.58
CA SER A 775 -3.11 -36.18 12.05
C SER A 775 -2.64 -37.63 12.18
N ASN A 776 -1.53 -37.97 11.54
CA ASN A 776 -0.82 -39.25 11.63
C ASN A 776 0.70 -38.98 11.80
N TYR A 777 1.19 -39.15 13.00
CA TYR A 777 2.60 -39.01 13.36
C TYR A 777 3.41 -40.20 12.83
N ASP A 778 3.37 -40.46 11.53
CA ASP A 778 4.33 -41.32 10.86
C ASP A 778 5.42 -40.43 10.25
N MET A 779 6.52 -40.31 10.99
CA MET A 779 7.68 -39.51 10.58
C MET A 779 8.18 -39.90 9.18
N LYS A 780 7.93 -41.12 8.72
CA LYS A 780 8.27 -41.58 7.38
C LYS A 780 7.43 -40.83 6.31
N TYR A 781 6.13 -40.68 6.53
CA TYR A 781 5.27 -39.94 5.60
C TYR A 781 5.54 -38.43 5.65
N PHE A 782 5.83 -37.89 6.85
CA PHE A 782 6.22 -36.50 7.00
C PHE A 782 7.49 -36.16 6.18
N MET A 783 8.48 -37.06 6.21
CA MET A 783 9.75 -36.90 5.47
C MET A 783 9.70 -37.34 3.99
N MET A 784 8.64 -38.03 3.55
CA MET A 784 8.48 -38.45 2.14
C MET A 784 7.72 -37.45 1.26
N GLY A 785 7.53 -36.22 1.70
CA GLY A 785 6.96 -35.16 0.87
C GLY A 785 5.44 -35.00 0.97
N VAL A 786 4.81 -35.55 2.01
CA VAL A 786 3.40 -35.32 2.32
C VAL A 786 3.19 -33.95 3.02
N ASN A 787 4.29 -33.29 3.41
CA ASN A 787 4.16 -31.96 4.00
C ASN A 787 3.97 -30.90 2.89
N THR A 788 2.75 -30.41 2.77
CA THR A 788 2.31 -29.55 1.69
C THR A 788 2.17 -28.08 2.11
N VAL A 789 2.36 -27.76 3.40
CA VAL A 789 2.22 -26.41 3.94
C VAL A 789 3.59 -25.86 4.36
N ASN A 790 4.24 -25.17 3.46
CA ASN A 790 5.58 -24.61 3.66
C ASN A 790 5.78 -23.32 2.90
N PRO A 791 6.52 -22.34 3.38
CA PRO A 791 6.90 -21.21 2.56
C PRO A 791 7.58 -21.64 1.27
N ILE A 792 8.58 -22.51 1.40
CA ILE A 792 9.33 -23.04 0.27
C ILE A 792 9.30 -24.56 0.31
N ARG A 793 8.86 -25.18 -0.77
CA ARG A 793 8.86 -26.61 -0.95
C ARG A 793 9.63 -26.98 -2.23
N MET A 794 10.64 -27.84 -2.07
CA MET A 794 11.44 -28.43 -3.15
C MET A 794 11.32 -29.95 -3.08
N ARG A 795 10.76 -30.57 -4.11
CA ARG A 795 10.62 -32.01 -4.21
C ARG A 795 11.19 -32.53 -5.51
N GLU A 796 11.98 -33.60 -5.44
CA GLU A 796 12.51 -34.31 -6.62
C GLU A 796 13.23 -33.41 -7.63
N CYS A 797 13.80 -32.29 -7.17
CA CYS A 797 14.49 -31.31 -7.99
C CYS A 797 15.92 -31.76 -8.34
N ASN A 798 16.47 -31.27 -9.46
CA ASN A 798 17.80 -31.56 -9.89
C ASN A 798 18.56 -30.35 -10.40
N ASN A 799 19.76 -30.09 -9.87
CA ASN A 799 20.55 -28.89 -10.23
C ASN A 799 19.79 -27.58 -10.09
N VAL A 800 19.17 -27.37 -8.93
CA VAL A 800 18.47 -26.15 -8.58
C VAL A 800 19.28 -25.34 -7.58
N THR A 801 19.46 -24.05 -7.87
CA THR A 801 20.11 -23.11 -6.96
C THR A 801 19.09 -22.17 -6.33
N PHE A 802 18.97 -22.23 -5.01
CA PHE A 802 18.18 -21.31 -4.20
C PHE A 802 19.13 -20.39 -3.42
N SER A 803 19.29 -19.14 -3.86
CA SER A 803 20.35 -18.29 -3.31
C SER A 803 19.95 -16.84 -3.07
N LYS A 804 20.58 -16.22 -2.07
CA LYS A 804 20.42 -14.80 -1.71
C LYS A 804 18.97 -14.38 -1.45
N ASN A 805 18.12 -15.33 -1.08
CA ASN A 805 16.74 -15.04 -0.73
C ASN A 805 16.61 -14.69 0.75
N ASN A 806 15.63 -13.82 1.07
CA ASN A 806 15.22 -13.55 2.44
C ASN A 806 13.88 -14.25 2.67
N VAL A 807 13.84 -15.26 3.55
CA VAL A 807 12.66 -16.05 3.87
C VAL A 807 12.26 -15.80 5.30
N ASN A 808 11.17 -15.09 5.51
CA ASN A 808 10.60 -14.79 6.82
C ASN A 808 9.29 -15.56 7.01
N THR A 809 9.22 -16.40 8.03
CA THR A 809 8.06 -17.25 8.33
C THR A 809 7.51 -16.90 9.70
N THR A 810 6.18 -16.69 9.76
CA THR A 810 5.45 -16.44 11.00
C THR A 810 4.18 -17.29 11.04
N ALA A 811 3.69 -17.61 12.27
CA ALA A 811 2.43 -18.32 12.43
C ALA A 811 1.24 -17.36 12.50
N ASN A 812 0.07 -17.80 11.98
CA ASN A 812 -1.21 -17.06 12.07
C ASN A 812 -2.26 -17.73 12.98
N ASP A 813 -2.05 -18.98 13.40
CA ASP A 813 -2.93 -19.72 14.31
C ASP A 813 -2.09 -20.60 15.24
N GLY A 814 -2.32 -20.48 16.55
CA GLY A 814 -1.61 -21.22 17.60
C GLY A 814 -2.39 -22.40 18.19
N SER A 815 -3.46 -22.88 17.59
CA SER A 815 -4.44 -23.81 18.21
C SER A 815 -4.12 -25.29 18.09
N ALA A 816 -3.07 -25.70 17.36
CA ALA A 816 -2.79 -27.11 17.09
C ALA A 816 -2.07 -27.85 18.22
N SER A 817 -2.36 -29.16 18.43
CA SER A 817 -1.81 -29.98 19.53
C SER A 817 -0.31 -30.35 19.36
N PHE A 818 0.23 -30.34 18.13
CA PHE A 818 1.65 -30.52 17.81
C PHE A 818 2.00 -29.64 16.62
N PRO A 819 2.13 -28.35 16.81
CA PRO A 819 2.31 -27.42 15.71
C PRO A 819 3.74 -27.53 15.13
N THR A 820 3.81 -27.65 13.81
CA THR A 820 5.06 -27.61 13.05
C THR A 820 5.06 -26.40 12.13
N LEU A 821 6.14 -25.64 12.15
CA LEU A 821 6.37 -24.52 11.24
C LEU A 821 7.80 -24.64 10.67
N GLN A 822 7.96 -24.37 9.38
CA GLN A 822 9.28 -24.45 8.74
C GLN A 822 9.45 -23.37 7.66
N CYS A 823 10.68 -22.93 7.41
CA CYS A 823 10.97 -21.99 6.33
C CYS A 823 11.10 -22.70 4.98
N MET A 824 11.73 -23.86 4.96
CA MET A 824 12.00 -24.58 3.73
C MET A 824 11.98 -26.10 3.93
N PHE A 825 11.35 -26.80 3.00
CA PHE A 825 11.30 -28.25 2.93
C PHE A 825 11.90 -28.77 1.63
N ILE A 826 12.88 -29.69 1.72
CA ILE A 826 13.57 -30.24 0.56
C ILE A 826 13.61 -31.75 0.66
N VAL A 827 13.05 -32.45 -0.33
CA VAL A 827 13.02 -33.91 -0.31
C VAL A 827 13.32 -34.53 -1.70
N GLY A 828 14.11 -35.61 -1.72
CA GLY A 828 14.40 -36.37 -2.92
C GLY A 828 15.17 -35.61 -4.01
N SER A 829 15.76 -34.48 -3.67
CA SER A 829 16.41 -33.58 -4.63
C SER A 829 17.90 -33.88 -4.75
N ASN A 830 18.48 -33.67 -5.96
CA ASN A 830 19.88 -33.98 -6.26
C ASN A 830 20.60 -32.74 -6.81
N ASP A 831 21.91 -32.66 -6.52
CA ASP A 831 22.82 -31.64 -7.05
C ASP A 831 22.32 -30.20 -6.81
N CYS A 832 21.59 -29.98 -5.71
CA CYS A 832 20.98 -28.69 -5.39
C CYS A 832 21.86 -27.84 -4.46
N VAL A 833 21.73 -26.52 -4.57
CA VAL A 833 22.53 -25.56 -3.80
C VAL A 833 21.60 -24.56 -3.10
N ILE A 834 21.76 -24.42 -1.78
CA ILE A 834 21.07 -23.45 -0.93
C ILE A 834 22.14 -22.51 -0.37
N ASP A 835 22.35 -21.34 -0.98
CA ASP A 835 23.51 -20.49 -0.71
C ASP A 835 23.19 -19.05 -0.40
N GLY A 836 23.75 -18.50 0.67
CA GLY A 836 23.70 -17.08 1.00
C GLY A 836 22.30 -16.55 1.32
N ASN A 837 21.38 -17.38 1.79
CA ASN A 837 20.02 -16.99 2.14
C ASN A 837 19.92 -16.55 3.60
N ASN A 838 18.91 -15.72 3.90
CA ASN A 838 18.53 -15.37 5.26
C ASN A 838 17.18 -16.06 5.58
N PHE A 839 17.19 -16.96 6.53
CA PHE A 839 16.00 -17.65 7.04
C PHE A 839 15.66 -17.11 8.42
N SER A 840 14.50 -16.49 8.55
CA SER A 840 14.01 -15.91 9.81
C SER A 840 12.67 -16.55 10.20
N MET A 841 12.60 -17.02 11.43
CA MET A 841 11.39 -17.57 12.02
C MET A 841 11.28 -17.12 13.47
N ILE A 842 10.28 -16.30 13.77
CA ILE A 842 9.98 -15.84 15.12
C ILE A 842 8.55 -16.27 15.44
N ASP A 843 8.42 -17.20 16.40
CA ASP A 843 7.14 -17.70 16.82
C ASP A 843 6.73 -17.10 18.16
N THR A 844 5.65 -16.35 18.16
CA THR A 844 5.08 -15.66 19.33
C THR A 844 3.72 -16.21 19.76
N LEU A 845 3.18 -17.19 19.03
CA LEU A 845 1.79 -17.64 19.18
C LEU A 845 1.62 -19.00 19.87
N ILE A 846 2.66 -19.56 20.51
CA ILE A 846 2.58 -20.88 21.14
C ILE A 846 1.64 -20.83 22.36
N PRO A 847 0.52 -21.56 22.38
CA PRO A 847 -0.34 -21.67 23.55
C PRO A 847 0.36 -22.41 24.70
N ALA A 848 0.06 -22.04 25.94
CA ALA A 848 0.55 -22.75 27.11
C ALA A 848 0.13 -24.25 27.11
N GLY A 849 1.07 -25.15 27.37
CA GLY A 849 0.83 -26.60 27.43
C GLY A 849 0.91 -27.32 26.08
N THR A 850 1.32 -26.64 24.98
CA THR A 850 1.56 -27.25 23.67
C THR A 850 3.06 -27.38 23.37
N SER A 851 3.42 -28.33 22.50
CA SER A 851 4.79 -28.51 22.02
C SER A 851 4.85 -28.14 20.54
N ASN A 852 5.78 -27.25 20.17
CA ASN A 852 5.99 -26.81 18.81
C ASN A 852 7.31 -27.30 18.24
N TYR A 853 7.34 -27.51 16.93
CA TYR A 853 8.55 -27.85 16.19
C TYR A 853 8.81 -26.79 15.11
N LEU A 854 9.92 -26.10 15.21
CA LEU A 854 10.37 -25.10 14.26
C LEU A 854 11.56 -25.64 13.45
N TYR A 855 11.46 -25.58 12.14
CA TYR A 855 12.54 -25.99 11.25
C TYR A 855 12.95 -24.83 10.35
N GLY A 856 14.22 -24.44 10.38
CA GLY A 856 14.76 -23.54 9.39
C GLY A 856 14.76 -24.18 8.01
N ILE A 857 15.52 -25.27 7.85
CA ILE A 857 15.46 -26.15 6.68
C ILE A 857 15.24 -27.58 7.15
N ASN A 858 14.27 -28.26 6.57
CA ASN A 858 13.99 -29.67 6.79
C ASN A 858 14.27 -30.46 5.50
N ILE A 859 15.18 -31.43 5.56
CA ILE A 859 15.69 -32.14 4.38
C ILE A 859 15.57 -33.67 4.51
N GLY A 860 15.20 -34.35 3.43
CA GLY A 860 15.08 -35.78 3.42
C GLY A 860 15.46 -36.39 2.07
N TYR A 861 16.22 -37.50 2.10
CA TYR A 861 16.55 -38.32 0.92
C TYR A 861 17.24 -37.57 -0.22
N ASN A 862 17.97 -36.48 0.07
CA ASN A 862 18.67 -35.68 -0.93
C ASN A 862 20.07 -36.21 -1.19
N LYS A 863 20.57 -36.01 -2.42
CA LYS A 863 21.95 -36.40 -2.82
C LYS A 863 22.72 -35.18 -3.29
N ASN A 864 23.99 -35.08 -2.88
CA ASN A 864 24.87 -33.98 -3.23
C ASN A 864 24.23 -32.60 -3.01
N LEU A 865 23.53 -32.44 -1.91
CA LEU A 865 22.93 -31.16 -1.52
C LEU A 865 23.98 -30.26 -0.84
N MET A 866 24.10 -29.02 -1.27
CA MET A 866 24.95 -28.03 -0.60
C MET A 866 24.13 -26.97 0.11
N ILE A 867 24.36 -26.74 1.41
CA ILE A 867 23.76 -25.65 2.21
C ILE A 867 24.89 -24.77 2.71
N SER A 868 25.09 -23.61 2.08
CA SER A 868 26.28 -22.80 2.35
C SER A 868 25.96 -21.32 2.59
N ASN A 869 26.73 -20.68 3.47
CA ASN A 869 26.71 -19.24 3.72
C ASN A 869 25.33 -18.67 4.12
N ASN A 870 24.40 -19.47 4.63
CA ASN A 870 23.08 -19.03 5.02
C ASN A 870 23.08 -18.46 6.46
N ASP A 871 22.23 -17.47 6.71
CA ASP A 871 21.96 -16.89 8.04
C ASP A 871 20.61 -17.40 8.56
N PHE A 872 20.62 -18.11 9.69
CA PHE A 872 19.42 -18.62 10.35
C PHE A 872 19.16 -17.84 11.61
N LYS A 873 17.98 -17.25 11.73
CA LYS A 873 17.47 -16.56 12.93
C LYS A 873 16.17 -17.18 13.37
N MET A 874 16.23 -17.97 14.43
CA MET A 874 15.09 -18.71 14.94
C MET A 874 14.82 -18.34 16.39
N SER A 875 13.56 -18.12 16.74
CA SER A 875 13.16 -17.84 18.12
C SER A 875 11.79 -18.41 18.42
N THR A 876 11.68 -19.16 19.52
CA THR A 876 10.40 -19.54 20.10
C THR A 876 10.13 -18.69 21.32
N ALA A 877 9.09 -17.88 21.30
CA ALA A 877 8.68 -17.02 22.41
C ALA A 877 7.52 -17.63 23.22
N GLY A 878 7.39 -18.95 23.26
CA GLY A 878 6.32 -19.64 23.98
C GLY A 878 6.18 -19.18 25.43
N GLY A 879 4.93 -19.15 25.91
CA GLY A 879 4.62 -18.82 27.31
C GLY A 879 5.38 -19.74 28.27
N LYS A 880 5.39 -19.39 29.57
CA LYS A 880 6.15 -20.02 30.65
C LYS A 880 6.04 -21.55 30.78
N ASP A 881 5.02 -22.14 30.14
CA ASP A 881 4.67 -23.56 30.15
C ASP A 881 4.63 -24.22 28.75
N ALA A 882 5.13 -23.56 27.69
CA ALA A 882 5.16 -24.10 26.35
C ALA A 882 6.58 -24.58 25.98
N ALA A 883 6.70 -25.80 25.47
CA ALA A 883 7.98 -26.39 25.07
C ALA A 883 8.15 -26.29 23.55
N GLY A 884 8.77 -25.21 23.04
CA GLY A 884 9.13 -25.11 21.63
C GLY A 884 10.45 -25.85 21.35
N THR A 885 10.49 -26.67 20.31
CA THR A 885 11.72 -27.32 19.82
C THR A 885 12.14 -26.61 18.54
N ALA A 886 13.38 -26.16 18.45
CA ALA A 886 13.91 -25.51 17.26
C ALA A 886 15.04 -26.34 16.64
N TYR A 887 14.98 -26.50 15.32
CA TYR A 887 16.02 -27.12 14.50
C TYR A 887 16.36 -26.14 13.36
N ALA A 888 17.56 -25.59 13.34
CA ALA A 888 17.93 -24.73 12.22
C ALA A 888 18.07 -25.52 10.91
N ILE A 889 18.73 -26.68 10.98
CA ILE A 889 18.79 -27.63 9.88
C ILE A 889 18.49 -29.01 10.45
N GLN A 890 17.43 -29.65 9.97
CA GLN A 890 17.10 -31.03 10.28
C GLN A 890 17.20 -31.88 9.04
N GLY A 891 17.75 -33.09 9.16
CA GLY A 891 17.87 -33.98 8.03
C GLY A 891 17.74 -35.47 8.32
N VAL A 892 17.30 -36.22 7.30
CA VAL A 892 17.14 -37.66 7.33
C VAL A 892 17.69 -38.25 6.03
N GLU A 893 18.64 -39.21 6.16
CA GLU A 893 19.13 -40.04 5.05
C GLU A 893 19.58 -39.24 3.82
N CYS A 894 20.41 -38.22 4.04
CA CYS A 894 20.90 -37.29 3.01
C CYS A 894 22.40 -37.40 2.79
N GLU A 895 22.81 -37.06 1.56
CA GLU A 895 24.20 -36.71 1.24
C GLU A 895 24.24 -35.17 1.14
N VAL A 896 24.85 -34.50 2.13
CA VAL A 896 24.81 -33.04 2.23
C VAL A 896 26.10 -32.42 2.76
N SER A 897 26.47 -31.29 2.16
CA SER A 897 27.56 -30.42 2.62
C SER A 897 26.97 -29.13 3.24
N MET A 898 27.31 -28.84 4.50
CA MET A 898 26.87 -27.66 5.23
C MET A 898 28.08 -26.79 5.56
N ILE A 899 28.25 -25.67 4.88
CA ILE A 899 29.51 -24.92 4.92
C ILE A 899 29.25 -23.42 5.14
N GLY A 900 29.90 -22.84 6.15
CA GLY A 900 29.92 -21.40 6.33
C GLY A 900 28.59 -20.79 6.78
N ASN A 901 27.65 -21.59 7.27
CA ASN A 901 26.36 -21.08 7.73
C ASN A 901 26.48 -20.41 9.11
N ASN A 902 25.68 -19.36 9.30
CA ASN A 902 25.53 -18.66 10.58
C ASN A 902 24.17 -19.01 11.17
N ILE A 903 24.17 -19.71 12.30
CA ILE A 903 22.95 -20.20 12.96
C ILE A 903 22.83 -19.53 14.30
N THR A 904 21.74 -18.76 14.48
CA THR A 904 21.34 -18.22 15.78
C THR A 904 19.93 -18.71 16.11
N SER A 905 19.80 -19.48 17.18
CA SER A 905 18.52 -20.07 17.58
C SER A 905 18.32 -19.94 19.10
N ILE A 906 17.13 -19.50 19.49
CA ILE A 906 16.70 -19.35 20.90
C ILE A 906 15.38 -20.08 21.07
N SER A 907 15.31 -21.04 22.01
CA SER A 907 14.11 -21.84 22.23
C SER A 907 13.81 -22.06 23.71
N ASN A 908 12.52 -22.13 24.03
CA ASN A 908 12.04 -22.52 25.38
C ASN A 908 12.07 -24.04 25.65
N GLY A 909 12.36 -24.85 24.65
CA GLY A 909 12.49 -26.30 24.69
C GLY A 909 13.80 -26.76 24.09
N PRO A 910 13.87 -28.01 23.58
CA PRO A 910 15.04 -28.50 22.86
C PRO A 910 15.45 -27.57 21.71
N ASN A 911 16.74 -27.29 21.60
CA ASN A 911 17.26 -26.37 20.58
C ASN A 911 18.50 -27.00 19.92
N LEU A 912 18.37 -27.31 18.64
CA LEU A 912 19.40 -27.99 17.88
C LEU A 912 19.77 -27.16 16.65
N GLY A 913 21.05 -26.88 16.51
CA GLY A 913 21.56 -26.14 15.34
C GLY A 913 21.47 -27.00 14.08
N ILE A 914 22.19 -28.11 14.06
CA ILE A 914 22.18 -29.11 12.98
C ILE A 914 21.84 -30.48 13.56
N TYR A 915 20.78 -31.11 13.07
CA TYR A 915 20.30 -32.39 13.57
C TYR A 915 20.07 -33.39 12.43
N PHE A 916 20.64 -34.57 12.56
CA PHE A 916 20.44 -35.68 11.64
C PHE A 916 20.07 -36.95 12.37
N ALA A 917 18.99 -37.58 11.94
CA ALA A 917 18.53 -38.87 12.45
C ALA A 917 18.31 -39.85 11.31
N SER A 918 18.24 -41.14 11.60
CA SER A 918 17.76 -42.18 10.66
C SER A 918 16.38 -42.63 11.06
N MET A 919 15.49 -42.76 10.08
CA MET A 919 14.10 -43.20 10.28
C MET A 919 13.90 -44.64 9.79
N THR A 920 14.60 -45.06 8.78
CA THR A 920 14.42 -46.37 8.13
C THR A 920 15.63 -47.29 8.24
N GLY A 921 16.67 -46.88 8.99
CA GLY A 921 17.93 -47.61 9.11
C GLY A 921 18.95 -47.23 8.04
N GLY A 922 18.66 -46.25 7.19
CA GLY A 922 19.61 -45.64 6.27
C GLY A 922 20.62 -44.76 6.99
N THR A 923 21.67 -44.34 6.28
CA THR A 923 22.73 -43.48 6.82
C THR A 923 22.82 -42.19 6.03
N SER A 924 23.09 -41.07 6.71
CA SER A 924 23.44 -39.80 6.07
C SER A 924 24.95 -39.70 5.86
N GLU A 925 25.37 -39.11 4.73
CA GLU A 925 26.75 -38.73 4.45
C GLU A 925 26.89 -37.24 4.57
N LEU A 926 27.61 -36.77 5.61
CA LEU A 926 27.59 -35.35 6.02
C LEU A 926 29.00 -34.74 5.95
N TYR A 927 29.09 -33.55 5.37
CA TYR A 927 30.23 -32.66 5.48
C TYR A 927 29.82 -31.33 6.13
N ILE A 928 30.30 -31.09 7.36
CA ILE A 928 29.88 -29.93 8.19
C ILE A 928 31.13 -29.10 8.51
N ALA A 929 31.31 -27.95 7.86
CA ALA A 929 32.54 -27.20 8.01
C ALA A 929 32.32 -25.68 8.09
N ASN A 930 33.16 -25.01 8.88
CA ASN A 930 33.24 -23.55 8.98
C ASN A 930 31.91 -22.86 9.38
N ASN A 931 30.98 -23.55 10.03
CA ASN A 931 29.73 -22.96 10.47
C ASN A 931 29.90 -22.24 11.82
N LEU A 932 29.19 -21.15 12.00
CA LEU A 932 29.02 -20.47 13.29
C LEU A 932 27.63 -20.81 13.85
N ILE A 933 27.58 -21.52 14.96
CA ILE A 933 26.35 -22.05 15.53
C ILE A 933 26.20 -21.53 16.95
N ASN A 934 25.18 -20.72 17.18
CA ASN A 934 24.82 -20.16 18.48
C ASN A 934 23.39 -20.60 18.84
N VAL A 935 23.27 -21.54 19.76
CA VAL A 935 21.99 -22.09 20.19
C VAL A 935 21.79 -21.86 21.69
N THR A 936 20.66 -21.27 22.07
CA THR A 936 20.32 -20.95 23.44
C THR A 936 19.01 -21.64 23.83
N GLY A 937 19.02 -22.43 24.87
CA GLY A 937 17.86 -23.01 25.50
C GLY A 937 17.44 -22.17 26.72
N LEU A 938 16.22 -21.65 26.69
CA LEU A 938 15.62 -20.95 27.82
C LEU A 938 14.98 -21.98 28.76
N ALA A 939 15.08 -21.80 30.11
CA ALA A 939 14.53 -22.73 31.07
C ALA A 939 13.01 -22.88 30.93
N SER A 940 12.50 -24.08 30.59
CA SER A 940 11.08 -24.38 30.69
C SER A 940 10.76 -24.89 32.11
N ALA A 941 9.63 -24.43 32.64
CA ALA A 941 9.06 -25.04 33.84
C ALA A 941 8.62 -26.47 33.57
N SER A 942 8.97 -27.39 34.46
CA SER A 942 8.53 -28.79 34.56
C SER A 942 9.00 -29.78 33.45
N GLY A 943 10.14 -30.41 33.72
CA GLY A 943 10.33 -31.86 33.46
C GLY A 943 10.54 -32.30 31.99
N SER A 944 10.54 -31.48 30.98
CA SER A 944 10.85 -31.90 29.64
C SER A 944 12.31 -31.72 29.29
N TRP A 945 12.83 -32.60 28.50
CA TRP A 945 14.22 -32.73 28.06
C TRP A 945 14.74 -31.45 27.41
N ALA A 946 15.51 -30.67 28.13
CA ALA A 946 16.14 -29.48 27.56
C ALA A 946 17.43 -29.85 26.84
N LEU A 947 17.33 -30.47 25.69
CA LEU A 947 18.48 -30.76 24.84
C LEU A 947 18.89 -29.48 24.08
N VAL A 948 20.09 -28.99 24.37
CA VAL A 948 20.69 -27.90 23.60
C VAL A 948 21.94 -28.42 22.92
N SER A 949 21.90 -28.58 21.63
CA SER A 949 22.98 -29.16 20.83
C SER A 949 23.30 -28.29 19.62
N GLY A 950 24.56 -27.97 19.40
CA GLY A 950 24.98 -27.29 18.19
C GLY A 950 24.92 -28.18 16.97
N ILE A 951 25.49 -29.37 17.07
CA ILE A 951 25.50 -30.40 16.01
C ILE A 951 25.18 -31.74 16.66
N GLU A 952 24.18 -32.45 16.17
CA GLU A 952 23.82 -33.79 16.60
C GLU A 952 23.57 -34.71 15.41
N VAL A 953 24.32 -35.80 15.32
CA VAL A 953 24.17 -36.80 14.29
C VAL A 953 23.94 -38.17 14.95
N GLN A 954 22.70 -38.68 14.87
CA GLN A 954 22.31 -39.95 15.49
C GLN A 954 22.65 -41.15 14.62
N ASN A 955 22.50 -41.05 13.31
CA ASN A 955 22.88 -42.09 12.34
C ASN A 955 23.46 -41.46 11.08
N GLY A 956 24.74 -41.57 10.85
CA GLY A 956 25.39 -41.04 9.67
C GLY A 956 26.89 -41.00 9.77
N ASN A 957 27.54 -40.90 8.62
CA ASN A 957 28.98 -40.68 8.48
C ASN A 957 29.19 -39.15 8.38
N ALA A 958 29.69 -38.53 9.45
CA ALA A 958 29.90 -37.11 9.45
C ALA A 958 31.37 -36.72 9.48
N LYS A 959 31.78 -35.83 8.57
CA LYS A 959 33.07 -35.13 8.60
C LYS A 959 32.83 -33.71 9.13
N ILE A 960 33.30 -33.39 10.32
CA ILE A 960 33.03 -32.12 11.02
C ILE A 960 34.35 -31.38 11.21
N TYR A 961 34.50 -30.18 10.63
CA TYR A 961 35.74 -29.40 10.65
C TYR A 961 35.49 -27.91 10.92
N ASN A 962 36.33 -27.28 11.71
CA ASN A 962 36.41 -25.84 11.90
C ASN A 962 35.10 -25.14 12.20
N ASN A 963 34.12 -25.80 12.84
CA ASN A 963 32.90 -25.18 13.23
C ASN A 963 33.10 -24.46 14.56
N THR A 964 32.48 -23.29 14.72
CA THR A 964 32.41 -22.55 16.00
C THR A 964 31.02 -22.75 16.59
N VAL A 965 30.94 -23.38 17.76
CA VAL A 965 29.67 -23.73 18.39
C VAL A 965 29.57 -23.13 19.77
N TYR A 966 28.54 -22.29 19.97
CA TYR A 966 28.13 -21.78 21.28
C TYR A 966 26.81 -22.40 21.66
N THR A 967 26.78 -23.10 22.80
CA THR A 967 25.55 -23.65 23.37
C THR A 967 25.36 -23.07 24.76
N LEU A 968 24.20 -22.46 25.03
CA LEU A 968 23.84 -21.91 26.30
C LEU A 968 22.50 -22.51 26.75
N SER A 969 22.53 -23.16 27.92
CA SER A 969 21.32 -23.60 28.61
C SER A 969 21.18 -22.82 29.92
N LEU A 970 20.15 -22.02 30.03
CA LEU A 970 19.89 -21.21 31.22
C LEU A 970 19.44 -22.06 32.44
N ILE A 971 19.14 -23.36 32.24
CA ILE A 971 18.77 -24.29 33.33
C ILE A 971 19.95 -24.61 34.27
N HIS A 972 21.19 -24.52 33.76
CA HIS A 972 22.39 -24.89 34.53
C HIS A 972 23.08 -23.71 35.23
N ILE A 973 22.53 -22.49 35.17
CA ILE A 973 23.14 -21.31 35.82
C ILE A 973 22.60 -21.10 37.26
N SER A 974 21.55 -21.81 37.69
CA SER A 974 20.89 -21.52 38.97
C SER A 974 21.38 -22.24 40.21
N GLU A 975 22.39 -23.14 40.15
CA GLU A 975 23.08 -23.64 41.35
C GLU A 975 24.56 -23.96 41.14
N PRO A 976 25.47 -23.25 41.82
CA PRO A 976 26.83 -23.75 41.97
C PRO A 976 26.76 -24.91 42.98
N THR A 977 26.70 -26.14 42.49
CA THR A 977 26.93 -27.30 43.37
C THR A 977 28.31 -27.20 43.97
N ARG A 978 28.36 -26.90 45.26
CA ARG A 978 29.55 -27.13 46.09
C ARG A 978 29.95 -28.59 45.96
N ARG A 979 31.05 -28.87 45.31
CA ARG A 979 32.00 -29.93 45.66
C ARG A 979 33.41 -29.45 45.45
#